data_36a97076df2eda4ee2db71e502178ff2
#
_entry.id   36a97076df2eda4ee2db71e502178ff2
#
_cell.length_a   1.000
_cell.length_b   1.000
_cell.length_c   1.000
_cell.angle_alpha   90.00
_cell.angle_beta   90.00
_cell.angle_gamma   90.00
#
_symmetry.space_group_name_H-M   'P 1'
#
loop_
_entity.id
_entity.type
_entity.pdbx_description
1 polymer ?
#
loop_
_entity_poly.entity_id
_entity_poly.type
_entity_poly.pdbx_seq_one_letter_code
_entity_poly.pdbx_strand_id
1 'polypeptide(L)'
;MGSILENLSRIALIGLAAACLSAATSAPRAQETVVPRTVIGLYDGAQDRWSNSFLHQMAEMPLNHLGLVLEPWDLRQGLPDLSGRADVRGAVLASEADHMPDPIRFLDWAGALIDSGRRVALIGVAPFMRAADGKYVPRETVNRFLGKLGLRHGGEYVGLTYDSEVARKDSRMVEYERILGPTLPSYEHIRSVGAANRVHLSVRRKGETRSADLVVTGPKGGFVASGYTHYANEQGTFRQWHLNPFAFFAAAFDAGAVPKPDVTTLNGRRIYFSHIDGDGWRNVSEVQPYRRERRLSAEVVLREILEAYPDLPVTVAPIGADLDPAWCGGEEAVKLAREILALPHVEAGSHTYSHPLDWEFFARPEIAEREAPYLPLYRAQCGTDARYARTAAGRMTEIADRVSSRMFGGPKPDPEASDAVDLGSMSDAATMDDPTPRSYAIRPFDLAREVGGSVALVERLLPAGKKVALYQWSGNAMPYRDAIAATRAAGLRNINGGDSRFDREFPTVSRVAPVGRRVGDAWQIYAPNSNENTYTNLWGSRFFGFRYLIGTLENTEQPLRLRPINVYYHMYSGEKIAALAALKEVLDYVREQRVAPIRASRYAAIADGFFSTRIVKTGERAWRFDNRDGLSTIRFDDSDRLEVDFDASAGAIGQTRNRGSLYVALDPAAKVATVALRPRRDTPPGQAYLIDSSWPVEKLAADKGRLAFRAEGFGKGEMRWQAAPRTVWQVRIEGSGRARDVTVQADAEGVFSLDLGFGDGSPLALRMTQTDTGGRS
;
A
#
# COMPACT_ATOMS: atom_id res chain seq x y z
N MET A 1 31.27 66.39 -47.24
CA MET A 1 29.95 65.80 -47.18
C MET A 1 29.90 64.33 -47.61
N GLY A 2 31.02 63.72 -47.94
CA GLY A 2 31.06 62.32 -48.42
C GLY A 2 31.35 61.24 -47.34
N SER A 3 31.80 61.60 -46.14
CA SER A 3 32.25 60.60 -45.14
C SER A 3 31.20 60.26 -44.01
N ILE A 4 30.11 61.05 -43.96
CA ILE A 4 29.07 60.83 -42.93
C ILE A 4 27.98 59.88 -43.42
N LEU A 5 27.77 59.75 -44.74
CA LEU A 5 26.78 58.86 -45.32
C LEU A 5 27.23 57.36 -45.35
N GLU A 6 28.53 57.09 -45.47
CA GLU A 6 29.04 55.72 -45.44
C GLU A 6 29.02 55.08 -44.02
N ASN A 7 29.17 55.90 -42.99
CA ASN A 7 29.14 55.38 -41.61
C ASN A 7 27.70 55.12 -41.13
N LEU A 8 26.69 55.83 -41.63
CA LEU A 8 25.26 55.56 -41.31
C LEU A 8 24.76 54.27 -41.98
N SER A 9 25.24 53.94 -43.18
CA SER A 9 24.89 52.69 -43.86
C SER A 9 25.49 51.44 -43.20
N ARG A 10 26.67 51.56 -42.64
CA ARG A 10 27.30 50.43 -41.90
C ARG A 10 26.67 50.17 -40.53
N ILE A 11 26.21 51.21 -39.84
CA ILE A 11 25.50 51.07 -38.55
C ILE A 11 24.08 50.51 -38.77
N ALA A 12 23.41 50.86 -39.87
CA ALA A 12 22.11 50.29 -40.18
C ALA A 12 22.14 48.81 -40.57
N LEU A 13 23.22 48.33 -41.26
CA LEU A 13 23.40 46.92 -41.59
C LEU A 13 23.81 46.07 -40.39
N ILE A 14 24.57 46.60 -39.43
CA ILE A 14 24.93 45.87 -38.20
C ILE A 14 23.70 45.82 -37.27
N GLY A 15 22.87 46.83 -37.24
CA GLY A 15 21.61 46.83 -36.47
C GLY A 15 20.59 45.82 -37.01
N LEU A 16 20.48 45.60 -38.32
CA LEU A 16 19.57 44.60 -38.91
C LEU A 16 20.10 43.17 -38.75
N ALA A 17 21.43 42.95 -38.80
CA ALA A 17 22.03 41.62 -38.56
C ALA A 17 21.90 41.20 -37.09
N ALA A 18 21.99 42.14 -36.14
CA ALA A 18 21.78 41.84 -34.70
C ALA A 18 20.29 41.61 -34.35
N ALA A 19 19.36 42.21 -35.08
CA ALA A 19 17.90 41.98 -34.91
C ALA A 19 17.44 40.64 -35.52
N CYS A 20 18.14 40.10 -36.52
CA CYS A 20 17.83 38.79 -37.10
C CYS A 20 18.44 37.60 -36.35
N LEU A 21 19.44 37.79 -35.47
CA LEU A 21 20.00 36.73 -34.67
C LEU A 21 19.32 36.55 -33.29
N SER A 22 18.40 37.40 -32.87
CA SER A 22 17.64 37.30 -31.65
C SER A 22 16.24 36.70 -31.78
N ALA A 23 15.83 36.33 -33.00
CA ALA A 23 14.67 35.50 -33.26
C ALA A 23 15.05 33.99 -33.26
N ALA A 24 15.85 33.54 -32.28
CA ALA A 24 15.83 32.17 -31.89
C ALA A 24 14.42 31.94 -31.31
N THR A 25 13.54 31.36 -32.10
CA THR A 25 12.25 30.87 -31.68
C THR A 25 12.47 29.94 -30.47
N SER A 26 12.35 30.50 -29.27
CA SER A 26 12.11 29.69 -28.11
C SER A 26 10.83 28.93 -28.40
N ALA A 27 10.97 27.64 -28.75
CA ALA A 27 9.83 26.75 -28.79
C ALA A 27 9.02 26.99 -27.50
N PRO A 28 7.70 27.12 -27.56
CA PRO A 28 6.90 27.39 -26.38
C PRO A 28 7.25 26.30 -25.35
N ARG A 29 7.86 26.70 -24.24
CA ARG A 29 8.18 25.81 -23.14
C ARG A 29 6.84 25.24 -22.71
N ALA A 30 6.63 23.95 -22.89
CA ALA A 30 5.39 23.30 -22.48
C ALA A 30 5.11 23.74 -21.04
N GLN A 31 3.93 24.29 -20.81
CA GLN A 31 3.56 24.80 -19.50
C GLN A 31 3.56 23.65 -18.50
N GLU A 32 4.46 23.67 -17.53
CA GLU A 32 4.54 22.66 -16.49
C GLU A 32 3.22 22.64 -15.72
N THR A 33 2.58 21.47 -15.66
CA THR A 33 1.28 21.32 -15.00
C THR A 33 1.37 20.20 -13.96
N VAL A 34 0.99 20.49 -12.72
CA VAL A 34 0.89 19.46 -11.67
C VAL A 34 -0.21 18.47 -12.07
N VAL A 35 0.12 17.18 -12.02
CA VAL A 35 -0.86 16.10 -12.17
C VAL A 35 -1.58 15.92 -10.84
N PRO A 36 -2.89 16.28 -10.74
CA PRO A 36 -3.62 16.15 -9.49
C PRO A 36 -3.83 14.67 -9.17
N ARG A 37 -3.50 14.27 -7.93
CA ARG A 37 -3.61 12.89 -7.43
C ARG A 37 -4.52 12.74 -6.22
N THR A 38 -4.87 13.83 -5.55
CA THR A 38 -5.69 13.80 -4.34
C THR A 38 -7.17 13.74 -4.69
N VAL A 39 -7.88 12.80 -4.10
CA VAL A 39 -9.35 12.70 -4.09
C VAL A 39 -9.83 12.93 -2.67
N ILE A 40 -10.73 13.90 -2.46
CA ILE A 40 -11.32 14.16 -1.15
C ILE A 40 -12.39 13.11 -0.88
N GLY A 41 -12.21 12.31 0.16
CA GLY A 41 -13.17 11.30 0.61
C GLY A 41 -14.10 11.87 1.67
N LEU A 42 -15.33 12.22 1.29
CA LEU A 42 -16.32 12.78 2.20
C LEU A 42 -17.03 11.66 2.95
N TYR A 43 -16.93 11.66 4.28
CA TYR A 43 -17.59 10.71 5.15
C TYR A 43 -18.27 11.41 6.33
N ASP A 44 -19.26 10.76 6.93
CA ASP A 44 -19.94 11.26 8.13
C ASP A 44 -19.33 10.65 9.39
N GLY A 45 -18.49 11.41 10.08
CA GLY A 45 -17.86 10.97 11.33
C GLY A 45 -18.82 10.84 12.53
N ALA A 46 -20.09 11.17 12.37
CA ALA A 46 -21.12 10.85 13.36
C ALA A 46 -21.61 9.38 13.25
N GLN A 47 -21.48 8.79 12.07
CA GLN A 47 -21.87 7.41 11.80
C GLN A 47 -20.71 6.44 11.96
N ASP A 48 -19.57 6.75 11.35
CA ASP A 48 -18.42 5.85 11.30
C ASP A 48 -17.12 6.59 11.57
N ARG A 49 -16.15 5.88 12.14
CA ARG A 49 -14.75 6.32 12.10
C ARG A 49 -14.21 6.16 10.68
N TRP A 50 -13.23 6.99 10.29
CA TRP A 50 -12.61 6.88 8.98
C TRP A 50 -12.15 5.44 8.65
N SER A 51 -11.47 4.78 9.59
CA SER A 51 -10.96 3.41 9.41
C SER A 51 -12.06 2.38 9.10
N ASN A 52 -13.30 2.63 9.53
CA ASN A 52 -14.44 1.74 9.32
C ASN A 52 -15.32 2.18 8.16
N SER A 53 -15.07 3.37 7.60
CA SER A 53 -15.87 3.89 6.50
C SER A 53 -15.72 3.05 5.23
N PHE A 54 -16.78 3.00 4.43
CA PHE A 54 -16.74 2.40 3.09
C PHE A 54 -15.56 2.92 2.25
N LEU A 55 -15.26 4.21 2.36
CA LEU A 55 -14.19 4.83 1.59
C LEU A 55 -12.82 4.25 1.92
N HIS A 56 -12.50 4.08 3.22
CA HIS A 56 -11.24 3.50 3.63
C HIS A 56 -11.16 2.00 3.34
N GLN A 57 -12.22 1.25 3.70
CA GLN A 57 -12.20 -0.22 3.60
C GLN A 57 -12.34 -0.74 2.16
N MET A 58 -13.07 -0.03 1.30
CA MET A 58 -13.36 -0.55 -0.03
C MET A 58 -12.80 0.33 -1.17
N ALA A 59 -12.88 1.66 -1.07
CA ALA A 59 -12.54 2.54 -2.19
C ALA A 59 -11.05 2.94 -2.23
N GLU A 60 -10.38 3.06 -1.08
CA GLU A 60 -9.02 3.61 -1.02
C GLU A 60 -7.99 2.70 -1.69
N MET A 61 -8.07 1.38 -1.55
CA MET A 61 -7.13 0.46 -2.21
C MET A 61 -7.24 0.52 -3.74
N PRO A 62 -8.42 0.45 -4.38
CA PRO A 62 -8.54 0.67 -5.82
C PRO A 62 -8.04 2.04 -6.30
N LEU A 63 -8.30 3.11 -5.53
CA LEU A 63 -7.77 4.45 -5.82
C LEU A 63 -6.24 4.49 -5.73
N ASN A 64 -5.64 3.87 -4.69
CA ASN A 64 -4.19 3.74 -4.58
C ASN A 64 -3.59 2.97 -5.75
N HIS A 65 -4.22 1.86 -6.18
CA HIS A 65 -3.77 1.13 -7.36
C HIS A 65 -3.77 2.01 -8.63
N LEU A 66 -4.71 2.95 -8.74
CA LEU A 66 -4.77 3.93 -9.82
C LEU A 66 -3.80 5.11 -9.63
N GLY A 67 -2.95 5.08 -8.60
CA GLY A 67 -1.99 6.16 -8.29
C GLY A 67 -2.62 7.38 -7.62
N LEU A 68 -3.86 7.28 -7.15
CA LEU A 68 -4.58 8.34 -6.46
C LEU A 68 -4.46 8.19 -4.94
N VAL A 69 -4.46 9.32 -4.24
CA VAL A 69 -4.42 9.41 -2.78
C VAL A 69 -5.79 9.86 -2.28
N LEU A 70 -6.40 9.08 -1.41
CA LEU A 70 -7.66 9.44 -0.78
C LEU A 70 -7.39 10.26 0.49
N GLU A 71 -7.89 11.50 0.52
CA GLU A 71 -7.79 12.38 1.68
C GLU A 71 -9.14 12.41 2.42
N PRO A 72 -9.21 11.89 3.67
CA PRO A 72 -10.44 11.85 4.42
C PRO A 72 -10.90 13.27 4.82
N TRP A 73 -12.20 13.51 4.72
CA TRP A 73 -12.82 14.73 5.20
C TRP A 73 -14.14 14.42 5.91
N ASP A 74 -14.17 14.73 7.20
CA ASP A 74 -15.35 14.55 8.04
C ASP A 74 -16.35 15.69 7.84
N LEU A 75 -17.54 15.37 7.38
CA LEU A 75 -18.62 16.34 7.10
C LEU A 75 -19.08 17.10 8.35
N ARG A 76 -18.78 16.61 9.56
CA ARG A 76 -19.03 17.37 10.81
C ARG A 76 -18.21 18.65 10.90
N GLN A 77 -17.08 18.73 10.19
CA GLN A 77 -16.24 19.94 10.11
C GLN A 77 -16.74 20.93 9.03
N GLY A 78 -17.87 20.64 8.40
CA GLY A 78 -18.36 21.35 7.21
C GLY A 78 -17.67 20.88 5.93
N LEU A 79 -17.67 21.72 4.90
CA LEU A 79 -17.08 21.38 3.59
C LEU A 79 -15.67 21.97 3.47
N PRO A 80 -14.71 21.26 2.86
CA PRO A 80 -13.33 21.74 2.76
C PRO A 80 -13.20 22.94 1.81
N ASP A 81 -12.36 23.89 2.17
CA ASP A 81 -11.86 24.88 1.24
C ASP A 81 -10.75 24.26 0.37
N LEU A 82 -11.01 24.19 -0.92
CA LEU A 82 -10.08 23.65 -1.92
C LEU A 82 -9.48 24.75 -2.83
N SER A 83 -9.61 26.01 -2.43
CA SER A 83 -8.94 27.13 -3.10
C SER A 83 -7.41 26.92 -3.03
N GLY A 84 -6.73 27.08 -4.16
CA GLY A 84 -5.26 26.88 -4.23
C GLY A 84 -4.78 25.41 -4.23
N ARG A 85 -5.64 24.42 -4.04
CA ARG A 85 -5.29 22.98 -4.02
C ARG A 85 -5.19 22.42 -5.46
N ALA A 86 -4.10 22.72 -6.15
CA ALA A 86 -3.84 22.21 -7.51
C ALA A 86 -3.62 20.68 -7.56
N ASP A 87 -3.34 20.06 -6.43
CA ASP A 87 -3.16 18.60 -6.26
C ASP A 87 -4.49 17.84 -6.23
N VAL A 88 -5.63 18.51 -5.98
CA VAL A 88 -6.95 17.89 -5.86
C VAL A 88 -7.57 17.63 -7.24
N ARG A 89 -7.81 16.34 -7.54
CA ARG A 89 -8.45 15.84 -8.74
C ARG A 89 -9.97 15.93 -8.66
N GLY A 90 -10.53 15.72 -7.47
CA GLY A 90 -11.97 15.72 -7.27
C GLY A 90 -12.35 15.25 -5.86
N ALA A 91 -13.62 14.90 -5.72
CA ALA A 91 -14.17 14.38 -4.47
C ALA A 91 -15.04 13.15 -4.72
N VAL A 92 -15.10 12.26 -3.72
CA VAL A 92 -16.03 11.13 -3.68
C VAL A 92 -16.88 11.24 -2.42
N LEU A 93 -18.18 11.13 -2.58
CA LEU A 93 -19.16 10.95 -1.52
C LEU A 93 -19.64 9.51 -1.56
N ALA A 94 -19.43 8.77 -0.48
CA ALA A 94 -20.06 7.48 -0.27
C ALA A 94 -20.84 7.54 1.05
N SER A 95 -22.14 7.30 0.98
CA SER A 95 -23.03 7.40 2.13
C SER A 95 -24.04 6.28 2.14
N GLU A 96 -24.33 5.78 3.33
CA GLU A 96 -25.46 4.90 3.62
C GLU A 96 -26.63 5.68 4.27
N ALA A 97 -26.38 6.91 4.72
CA ALA A 97 -27.42 7.81 5.23
C ALA A 97 -28.28 8.39 4.11
N ASP A 98 -29.57 8.54 4.38
CA ASP A 98 -30.56 9.11 3.48
C ASP A 98 -30.71 10.64 3.62
N HIS A 99 -29.90 11.27 4.48
CA HIS A 99 -29.93 12.71 4.76
C HIS A 99 -28.53 13.23 5.11
N MET A 100 -28.37 14.55 5.08
CA MET A 100 -27.17 15.24 5.54
C MET A 100 -27.50 16.59 6.21
N PRO A 101 -26.62 17.16 7.03
CA PRO A 101 -26.89 18.38 7.79
C PRO A 101 -27.26 19.57 6.90
N ASP A 102 -26.51 19.86 5.85
CA ASP A 102 -26.72 20.98 4.94
C ASP A 102 -26.59 20.54 3.47
N PRO A 103 -27.64 19.94 2.91
CA PRO A 103 -27.60 19.42 1.54
C PRO A 103 -27.48 20.51 0.49
N ILE A 104 -28.04 21.71 0.70
CA ILE A 104 -27.96 22.80 -0.28
C ILE A 104 -26.53 23.30 -0.41
N ARG A 105 -25.86 23.54 0.71
CA ARG A 105 -24.44 23.94 0.73
C ARG A 105 -23.55 22.89 0.08
N PHE A 106 -23.83 21.59 0.32
CA PHE A 106 -23.12 20.50 -0.36
C PHE A 106 -23.31 20.55 -1.88
N LEU A 107 -24.55 20.71 -2.37
CA LEU A 107 -24.86 20.78 -3.80
C LEU A 107 -24.16 21.96 -4.49
N ASP A 108 -24.12 23.12 -3.83
CA ASP A 108 -23.42 24.30 -4.33
C ASP A 108 -21.91 24.09 -4.37
N TRP A 109 -21.31 23.53 -3.29
CA TRP A 109 -19.89 23.24 -3.21
C TRP A 109 -19.46 22.20 -4.26
N ALA A 110 -20.18 21.07 -4.36
CA ALA A 110 -19.88 20.02 -5.33
C ALA A 110 -20.08 20.51 -6.77
N GLY A 111 -21.10 21.37 -6.99
CA GLY A 111 -21.32 22.04 -8.25
C GLY A 111 -20.17 22.97 -8.65
N ALA A 112 -19.62 23.73 -7.71
CA ALA A 112 -18.46 24.59 -7.92
C ALA A 112 -17.18 23.79 -8.22
N LEU A 113 -17.00 22.61 -7.60
CA LEU A 113 -15.91 21.69 -7.95
C LEU A 113 -15.96 21.28 -9.42
N ILE A 114 -17.14 20.89 -9.89
CA ILE A 114 -17.35 20.48 -11.29
C ILE A 114 -17.05 21.65 -12.22
N ASP A 115 -17.52 22.85 -11.91
CA ASP A 115 -17.29 24.07 -12.70
C ASP A 115 -15.79 24.43 -12.76
N SER A 116 -15.03 24.15 -11.70
CA SER A 116 -13.57 24.35 -11.67
C SER A 116 -12.77 23.28 -12.44
N GLY A 117 -13.45 22.32 -13.09
CA GLY A 117 -12.84 21.24 -13.84
C GLY A 117 -12.47 20.01 -13.01
N ARG A 118 -12.77 20.00 -11.71
CA ARG A 118 -12.59 18.84 -10.83
C ARG A 118 -13.76 17.85 -11.03
N ARG A 119 -13.58 16.61 -10.54
CA ARG A 119 -14.52 15.52 -10.77
C ARG A 119 -15.23 15.14 -9.47
N VAL A 120 -16.48 14.70 -9.56
CA VAL A 120 -17.28 14.27 -8.40
C VAL A 120 -17.85 12.89 -8.67
N ALA A 121 -17.56 11.94 -7.75
CA ALA A 121 -18.16 10.61 -7.74
C ALA A 121 -19.17 10.49 -6.60
N LEU A 122 -20.35 9.98 -6.90
CA LEU A 122 -21.43 9.71 -5.95
C LEU A 122 -21.66 8.22 -5.88
N ILE A 123 -21.56 7.63 -4.68
CA ILE A 123 -21.69 6.18 -4.46
C ILE A 123 -22.69 5.91 -3.34
N GLY A 124 -23.65 5.05 -3.62
CA GLY A 124 -24.63 4.64 -2.63
C GLY A 124 -25.89 5.51 -2.58
N VAL A 125 -26.33 5.81 -1.38
CA VAL A 125 -27.50 6.66 -1.14
C VAL A 125 -27.16 8.12 -1.52
N ALA A 126 -28.16 8.89 -1.91
CA ALA A 126 -28.01 10.31 -2.23
C ALA A 126 -28.44 11.20 -1.04
N PRO A 127 -27.61 11.38 0.00
CA PRO A 127 -28.00 12.03 1.25
C PRO A 127 -28.33 13.51 1.07
N PHE A 128 -27.88 14.09 -0.03
CA PHE A 128 -28.14 15.50 -0.41
C PHE A 128 -29.58 15.75 -0.89
N MET A 129 -30.41 14.72 -0.96
CA MET A 129 -31.85 14.88 -1.31
C MET A 129 -32.70 15.25 -0.10
N ARG A 130 -32.20 15.06 1.13
CA ARG A 130 -32.94 15.30 2.36
C ARG A 130 -32.05 15.95 3.42
N ALA A 131 -32.57 16.94 4.12
CA ALA A 131 -31.90 17.58 5.24
C ALA A 131 -32.11 16.76 6.53
N ALA A 132 -31.24 16.97 7.53
CA ALA A 132 -31.33 16.28 8.83
C ALA A 132 -32.62 16.58 9.59
N ASP A 133 -33.30 17.71 9.33
CA ASP A 133 -34.63 18.04 9.86
C ASP A 133 -35.79 17.31 9.16
N GLY A 134 -35.47 16.43 8.21
CA GLY A 134 -36.41 15.61 7.46
C GLY A 134 -37.00 16.27 6.21
N LYS A 135 -36.67 17.55 5.93
CA LYS A 135 -37.17 18.24 4.75
C LYS A 135 -36.44 17.79 3.48
N TYR A 136 -37.20 17.52 2.43
CA TYR A 136 -36.65 17.23 1.11
C TYR A 136 -36.14 18.50 0.42
N VAL A 137 -34.99 18.39 -0.22
CA VAL A 137 -34.48 19.44 -1.09
C VAL A 137 -35.36 19.51 -2.36
N PRO A 138 -35.73 20.71 -2.82
CA PRO A 138 -36.52 20.85 -4.05
C PRO A 138 -35.83 20.14 -5.22
N ARG A 139 -36.60 19.31 -5.94
CA ARG A 139 -36.09 18.50 -7.07
C ARG A 139 -35.36 19.33 -8.12
N GLU A 140 -35.76 20.56 -8.33
CA GLU A 140 -35.09 21.46 -9.26
C GLU A 140 -33.67 21.82 -8.83
N THR A 141 -33.47 22.01 -7.51
CA THR A 141 -32.13 22.25 -6.93
C THR A 141 -31.23 21.04 -7.05
N VAL A 142 -31.77 19.83 -6.73
CA VAL A 142 -31.06 18.56 -6.94
C VAL A 142 -30.70 18.39 -8.43
N ASN A 143 -31.66 18.62 -9.34
CA ASN A 143 -31.45 18.46 -10.78
C ASN A 143 -30.51 19.50 -11.36
N ARG A 144 -30.39 20.69 -10.80
CA ARG A 144 -29.39 21.69 -11.21
C ARG A 144 -27.98 21.18 -10.97
N PHE A 145 -27.74 20.53 -9.83
CA PHE A 145 -26.44 19.89 -9.52
C PHE A 145 -26.23 18.63 -10.39
N LEU A 146 -27.20 17.68 -10.39
CA LEU A 146 -27.08 16.45 -11.16
C LEU A 146 -26.88 16.74 -12.66
N GLY A 147 -27.48 17.81 -13.18
CA GLY A 147 -27.30 18.26 -14.55
C GLY A 147 -25.85 18.60 -14.92
N LYS A 148 -25.02 19.04 -13.93
CA LYS A 148 -23.59 19.24 -14.15
C LYS A 148 -22.84 17.93 -14.36
N LEU A 149 -23.32 16.82 -13.77
CA LEU A 149 -22.85 15.46 -14.02
C LEU A 149 -23.49 14.82 -15.27
N GLY A 150 -24.39 15.52 -15.95
CA GLY A 150 -25.19 14.97 -17.06
C GLY A 150 -26.21 13.94 -16.58
N LEU A 151 -26.72 14.09 -15.36
CA LEU A 151 -27.73 13.22 -14.75
C LEU A 151 -29.01 14.02 -14.46
N ARG A 152 -30.14 13.30 -14.33
CA ARG A 152 -31.42 13.88 -13.96
C ARG A 152 -32.22 12.92 -13.07
N HIS A 153 -32.67 13.40 -11.92
CA HIS A 153 -33.57 12.68 -11.02
C HIS A 153 -35.01 12.84 -11.48
N GLY A 154 -35.72 11.72 -11.67
CA GLY A 154 -37.09 11.68 -12.18
C GLY A 154 -38.17 11.95 -11.14
N GLY A 155 -37.82 11.97 -9.86
CA GLY A 155 -38.76 12.20 -8.75
C GLY A 155 -39.51 10.93 -8.31
N GLU A 156 -38.99 9.75 -8.66
CA GLU A 156 -39.60 8.46 -8.32
C GLU A 156 -38.56 7.57 -7.64
N TYR A 157 -38.96 6.91 -6.55
CA TYR A 157 -38.22 5.85 -5.88
C TYR A 157 -38.95 4.53 -6.11
N VAL A 158 -38.21 3.53 -6.61
CA VAL A 158 -38.74 2.18 -6.87
C VAL A 158 -38.31 1.28 -5.72
N GLY A 159 -39.19 1.13 -4.72
CA GLY A 159 -38.97 0.29 -3.54
C GLY A 159 -39.30 -1.18 -3.79
N LEU A 160 -40.31 -1.47 -4.62
CA LEU A 160 -40.72 -2.83 -4.98
C LEU A 160 -40.13 -3.18 -6.34
N THR A 161 -39.18 -4.13 -6.38
CA THR A 161 -38.37 -4.46 -7.55
C THR A 161 -38.61 -5.86 -8.11
N TYR A 162 -39.62 -6.60 -7.60
CA TYR A 162 -39.93 -7.96 -8.07
C TYR A 162 -40.32 -8.03 -9.55
N ASP A 163 -40.80 -6.92 -10.11
CA ASP A 163 -41.18 -6.74 -11.51
C ASP A 163 -40.10 -5.97 -12.31
N SER A 164 -38.94 -5.71 -11.69
CA SER A 164 -37.85 -5.03 -12.35
C SER A 164 -36.92 -6.02 -13.08
N GLU A 165 -36.33 -5.54 -14.19
CA GLU A 165 -35.37 -6.30 -14.98
C GLU A 165 -34.20 -5.42 -15.40
N VAL A 166 -33.04 -6.05 -15.61
CA VAL A 166 -31.85 -5.38 -16.15
C VAL A 166 -32.08 -5.09 -17.63
N ALA A 167 -32.18 -3.82 -18.00
CA ALA A 167 -32.37 -3.36 -19.38
C ALA A 167 -31.06 -3.24 -20.14
N ARG A 168 -29.96 -2.90 -19.46
CA ARG A 168 -28.60 -2.77 -20.00
C ARG A 168 -27.58 -3.14 -18.95
N LYS A 169 -26.51 -3.88 -19.33
CA LYS A 169 -25.39 -4.22 -18.48
C LYS A 169 -24.07 -4.25 -19.28
N ASP A 170 -23.05 -3.56 -18.77
CA ASP A 170 -21.65 -3.67 -19.24
C ASP A 170 -20.90 -4.60 -18.27
N SER A 171 -20.63 -5.84 -18.67
CA SER A 171 -20.00 -6.87 -17.82
C SER A 171 -18.54 -6.55 -17.45
N ARG A 172 -17.90 -5.57 -18.10
CA ARG A 172 -16.58 -5.07 -17.67
C ARG A 172 -16.65 -4.13 -16.47
N MET A 173 -17.84 -3.57 -16.22
CA MET A 173 -18.08 -2.59 -15.15
C MET A 173 -18.92 -3.15 -14.01
N VAL A 174 -19.83 -4.08 -14.28
CA VAL A 174 -20.80 -4.63 -13.31
C VAL A 174 -20.67 -6.13 -13.24
N GLU A 175 -20.97 -6.70 -12.06
CA GLU A 175 -20.80 -8.12 -11.72
C GLU A 175 -19.31 -8.55 -11.71
N TYR A 176 -18.49 -7.73 -11.08
CA TYR A 176 -17.04 -7.92 -11.04
C TYR A 176 -16.63 -9.15 -10.22
N GLU A 177 -17.08 -9.27 -8.98
CA GLU A 177 -16.84 -10.42 -8.09
C GLU A 177 -18.12 -11.22 -7.83
N ARG A 178 -19.25 -10.51 -7.84
CA ARG A 178 -20.54 -11.10 -7.53
C ARG A 178 -21.61 -10.61 -8.48
N ILE A 179 -22.41 -11.53 -9.00
CA ILE A 179 -23.59 -11.23 -9.82
C ILE A 179 -24.68 -10.54 -9.00
N LEU A 180 -25.48 -9.72 -9.65
CA LEU A 180 -26.69 -9.17 -9.05
C LEU A 180 -27.69 -10.31 -8.77
N GLY A 181 -28.36 -10.22 -7.62
CA GLY A 181 -29.39 -11.20 -7.25
C GLY A 181 -30.61 -11.17 -8.18
N PRO A 182 -31.47 -12.19 -8.13
CA PRO A 182 -32.70 -12.26 -8.93
C PRO A 182 -33.70 -11.17 -8.52
N THR A 183 -33.70 -10.74 -7.25
CA THR A 183 -34.40 -9.55 -6.78
C THR A 183 -33.42 -8.40 -6.75
N LEU A 184 -33.65 -7.40 -7.57
CA LEU A 184 -32.77 -6.23 -7.67
C LEU A 184 -32.96 -5.31 -6.46
N PRO A 185 -31.90 -4.61 -6.00
CA PRO A 185 -32.04 -3.56 -4.98
C PRO A 185 -33.03 -2.48 -5.41
N SER A 186 -33.65 -1.80 -4.45
CA SER A 186 -34.45 -0.61 -4.68
C SER A 186 -33.58 0.54 -5.25
N TYR A 187 -34.20 1.46 -5.99
CA TYR A 187 -33.44 2.51 -6.66
C TYR A 187 -34.25 3.80 -6.88
N GLU A 188 -33.51 4.91 -6.87
CA GLU A 188 -34.00 6.20 -7.37
C GLU A 188 -34.04 6.20 -8.89
N HIS A 189 -35.10 6.78 -9.48
CA HIS A 189 -35.21 6.90 -10.93
C HIS A 189 -34.28 8.04 -11.44
N ILE A 190 -32.99 7.74 -11.58
CA ILE A 190 -31.98 8.63 -12.14
C ILE A 190 -31.73 8.23 -13.61
N ARG A 191 -31.58 9.22 -14.49
CA ARG A 191 -31.27 9.02 -15.90
C ARG A 191 -30.05 9.82 -16.33
N SER A 192 -29.23 9.24 -17.16
CA SER A 192 -28.20 9.95 -17.88
C SER A 192 -28.82 10.77 -19.04
N VAL A 193 -28.51 12.06 -19.05
CA VAL A 193 -28.92 13.00 -20.09
C VAL A 193 -27.73 13.68 -20.79
N GLY A 194 -26.52 13.43 -20.30
CA GLY A 194 -25.26 13.92 -20.87
C GLY A 194 -24.79 13.03 -22.03
N ALA A 195 -24.63 13.58 -23.23
CA ALA A 195 -24.20 12.85 -24.41
C ALA A 195 -22.81 12.21 -24.27
N ALA A 196 -21.94 12.78 -23.42
CA ALA A 196 -20.60 12.26 -23.14
C ALA A 196 -20.56 11.22 -22.01
N ASN A 197 -21.69 10.96 -21.34
CA ASN A 197 -21.78 9.95 -20.32
C ASN A 197 -21.85 8.55 -20.92
N ARG A 198 -21.29 7.58 -20.18
CA ARG A 198 -21.43 6.16 -20.47
C ARG A 198 -22.28 5.50 -19.39
N VAL A 199 -23.40 4.92 -19.82
CA VAL A 199 -24.27 4.13 -18.96
C VAL A 199 -23.80 2.68 -18.96
N HIS A 200 -23.52 2.14 -17.79
CA HIS A 200 -23.02 0.77 -17.60
C HIS A 200 -24.07 -0.19 -17.08
N LEU A 201 -25.05 0.32 -16.32
CA LEU A 201 -26.19 -0.46 -15.84
C LEU A 201 -27.47 0.38 -15.94
N SER A 202 -28.50 -0.20 -16.55
CA SER A 202 -29.86 0.35 -16.51
C SER A 202 -30.85 -0.73 -16.09
N VAL A 203 -31.82 -0.33 -15.30
CA VAL A 203 -32.92 -1.18 -14.82
C VAL A 203 -34.26 -0.55 -15.20
N ARG A 204 -35.26 -1.38 -15.51
CA ARG A 204 -36.63 -0.93 -15.79
C ARG A 204 -37.63 -1.90 -15.19
N ARG A 205 -38.88 -1.46 -15.05
CA ARG A 205 -40.00 -2.38 -14.82
C ARG A 205 -40.33 -3.17 -16.07
N LYS A 206 -40.71 -4.42 -15.92
CA LYS A 206 -41.11 -5.27 -17.04
C LYS A 206 -42.28 -4.65 -17.81
N GLY A 207 -42.16 -4.60 -19.11
CA GLY A 207 -43.15 -3.98 -19.99
C GLY A 207 -43.05 -2.46 -20.12
N GLU A 208 -42.21 -1.79 -19.35
CA GLU A 208 -41.97 -0.35 -19.50
C GLU A 208 -40.77 -0.07 -20.44
N THR A 209 -40.85 1.04 -21.18
CA THR A 209 -39.72 1.53 -21.98
C THR A 209 -38.82 2.47 -21.22
N ARG A 210 -39.30 3.04 -20.11
CA ARG A 210 -38.55 3.93 -19.24
C ARG A 210 -37.61 3.17 -18.32
N SER A 211 -36.31 3.49 -18.34
CA SER A 211 -35.31 2.89 -17.49
C SER A 211 -34.66 3.90 -16.56
N ALA A 212 -34.14 3.43 -15.42
CA ALA A 212 -33.23 4.15 -14.55
C ALA A 212 -31.78 3.72 -14.84
N ASP A 213 -30.85 4.66 -14.87
CA ASP A 213 -29.43 4.45 -15.13
C ASP A 213 -28.68 4.45 -13.78
N LEU A 214 -28.24 3.28 -13.33
CA LEU A 214 -27.79 3.03 -11.95
C LEU A 214 -26.29 2.97 -11.79
N VAL A 215 -25.52 2.79 -12.88
CA VAL A 215 -24.06 2.94 -12.93
C VAL A 215 -23.72 3.76 -14.16
N VAL A 216 -23.18 4.96 -13.93
CA VAL A 216 -22.85 5.93 -14.97
C VAL A 216 -21.49 6.54 -14.72
N THR A 217 -20.65 6.69 -15.75
CA THR A 217 -19.42 7.48 -15.72
C THR A 217 -19.45 8.53 -16.82
N GLY A 218 -18.77 9.65 -16.59
CA GLY A 218 -18.71 10.74 -17.54
C GLY A 218 -17.51 11.67 -17.31
N PRO A 219 -17.33 12.68 -18.15
CA PRO A 219 -16.16 13.56 -18.07
C PRO A 219 -16.11 14.40 -16.79
N LYS A 220 -17.17 14.46 -16.02
CA LYS A 220 -17.29 15.24 -14.78
C LYS A 220 -17.30 14.37 -13.51
N GLY A 221 -17.26 13.03 -13.64
CA GLY A 221 -17.27 12.12 -12.51
C GLY A 221 -18.06 10.83 -12.79
N GLY A 222 -18.71 10.32 -11.74
CA GLY A 222 -19.49 9.09 -11.85
C GLY A 222 -20.61 9.00 -10.80
N PHE A 223 -21.53 8.07 -11.04
CA PHE A 223 -22.65 7.76 -10.15
C PHE A 223 -22.86 6.25 -10.08
N VAL A 224 -23.05 5.75 -8.86
CA VAL A 224 -23.49 4.37 -8.59
C VAL A 224 -24.61 4.41 -7.57
N ALA A 225 -25.77 3.85 -7.91
CA ALA A 225 -26.92 3.77 -7.01
C ALA A 225 -26.68 2.82 -5.84
N SER A 226 -27.36 3.07 -4.73
CA SER A 226 -27.35 2.20 -3.55
C SER A 226 -27.73 0.76 -3.90
N GLY A 227 -27.04 -0.21 -3.27
CA GLY A 227 -27.22 -1.65 -3.52
C GLY A 227 -26.59 -2.19 -4.79
N TYR A 228 -26.04 -1.33 -5.69
CA TYR A 228 -25.39 -1.76 -6.94
C TYR A 228 -23.86 -1.66 -6.89
N THR A 229 -23.31 -1.22 -5.77
CA THR A 229 -21.87 -1.10 -5.55
C THR A 229 -21.28 -2.43 -5.13
N HIS A 230 -21.82 -3.04 -4.08
CA HIS A 230 -21.34 -4.29 -3.50
C HIS A 230 -22.47 -5.07 -2.82
N TYR A 231 -22.22 -6.33 -2.61
CA TYR A 231 -22.95 -7.17 -1.69
C TYR A 231 -22.33 -7.08 -0.30
N ALA A 232 -23.15 -7.09 0.75
CA ALA A 232 -22.73 -7.32 2.12
C ALA A 232 -23.58 -8.45 2.72
N ASN A 233 -22.97 -9.31 3.57
CA ASN A 233 -23.73 -10.25 4.37
C ASN A 233 -24.53 -9.48 5.46
N GLU A 234 -25.46 -10.15 6.15
CA GLU A 234 -26.33 -9.51 7.15
C GLU A 234 -25.55 -8.84 8.29
N GLN A 235 -24.38 -9.38 8.65
CA GLN A 235 -23.50 -8.84 9.69
C GLN A 235 -22.57 -7.72 9.19
N GLY A 236 -22.54 -7.45 7.87
CA GLY A 236 -21.65 -6.45 7.26
C GLY A 236 -20.16 -6.85 7.22
N THR A 237 -19.84 -8.07 7.66
CA THR A 237 -18.46 -8.55 7.85
C THR A 237 -17.83 -9.10 6.59
N PHE A 238 -18.62 -9.47 5.59
CA PHE A 238 -18.19 -9.96 4.30
C PHE A 238 -18.80 -9.14 3.18
N ARG A 239 -17.95 -8.54 2.33
CA ARG A 239 -18.37 -7.67 1.22
C ARG A 239 -17.73 -8.15 -0.08
N GLN A 240 -18.49 -8.15 -1.17
CA GLN A 240 -18.00 -8.45 -2.53
C GLN A 240 -18.51 -7.40 -3.50
N TRP A 241 -17.65 -6.98 -4.42
CA TRP A 241 -17.99 -5.97 -5.40
C TRP A 241 -18.96 -6.48 -6.48
N HIS A 242 -20.09 -5.80 -6.65
CA HIS A 242 -20.87 -5.84 -7.88
C HIS A 242 -20.21 -4.97 -8.95
N LEU A 243 -19.75 -3.79 -8.55
CA LEU A 243 -19.04 -2.83 -9.39
C LEU A 243 -17.58 -3.26 -9.57
N ASN A 244 -17.00 -3.08 -10.77
CA ASN A 244 -15.54 -3.11 -10.92
C ASN A 244 -14.96 -1.78 -10.40
N PRO A 245 -14.35 -1.73 -9.21
CA PRO A 245 -13.92 -0.49 -8.60
C PRO A 245 -12.75 0.14 -9.37
N PHE A 246 -11.88 -0.66 -9.97
CA PHE A 246 -10.75 -0.16 -10.77
C PHE A 246 -11.23 0.54 -12.03
N ALA A 247 -12.13 -0.10 -12.78
CA ALA A 247 -12.69 0.48 -13.99
C ALA A 247 -13.54 1.73 -13.70
N PHE A 248 -14.35 1.68 -12.63
CA PHE A 248 -15.19 2.80 -12.24
C PHE A 248 -14.38 4.03 -11.83
N PHE A 249 -13.45 3.89 -10.90
CA PHE A 249 -12.64 5.02 -10.44
C PHE A 249 -11.68 5.52 -11.52
N ALA A 250 -11.13 4.62 -12.36
CA ALA A 250 -10.34 5.04 -13.51
C ALA A 250 -11.13 5.97 -14.46
N ALA A 251 -12.39 5.61 -14.75
CA ALA A 251 -13.26 6.42 -15.62
C ALA A 251 -13.76 7.69 -14.91
N ALA A 252 -14.26 7.56 -13.66
CA ALA A 252 -14.83 8.69 -12.92
C ALA A 252 -13.79 9.78 -12.63
N PHE A 253 -12.53 9.39 -12.35
CA PHE A 253 -11.45 10.33 -12.07
C PHE A 253 -10.46 10.51 -13.23
N ASP A 254 -10.69 9.92 -14.43
CA ASP A 254 -9.81 10.00 -15.60
C ASP A 254 -8.34 9.63 -15.24
N ALA A 255 -8.20 8.54 -14.53
CA ALA A 255 -6.92 8.09 -14.00
C ALA A 255 -6.17 7.12 -14.94
N GLY A 256 -6.75 6.73 -16.09
CA GLY A 256 -6.18 5.73 -16.99
C GLY A 256 -4.78 6.10 -17.49
N ALA A 257 -4.63 7.30 -18.05
CA ALA A 257 -3.38 7.76 -18.67
C ALA A 257 -2.40 8.44 -17.70
N VAL A 258 -2.69 8.48 -16.39
CA VAL A 258 -1.83 9.13 -15.39
C VAL A 258 -0.69 8.19 -15.01
N PRO A 259 0.57 8.69 -14.89
CA PRO A 259 1.65 7.91 -14.27
C PRO A 259 1.30 7.52 -12.83
N LYS A 260 1.53 6.27 -12.47
CA LYS A 260 1.15 5.72 -11.17
C LYS A 260 2.39 5.39 -10.36
N PRO A 261 2.65 6.06 -9.23
CA PRO A 261 3.59 5.56 -8.22
C PRO A 261 3.26 4.12 -7.87
N ASP A 262 4.24 3.21 -7.93
CA ASP A 262 4.02 1.79 -7.70
C ASP A 262 4.81 1.31 -6.49
N VAL A 263 4.12 0.68 -5.53
CA VAL A 263 4.69 0.15 -4.28
C VAL A 263 4.88 -1.36 -4.32
N THR A 264 4.61 -2.00 -5.45
CA THR A 264 4.63 -3.46 -5.57
C THR A 264 5.85 -4.00 -6.28
N THR A 265 6.53 -3.13 -7.03
CA THR A 265 7.61 -3.51 -7.95
C THR A 265 8.87 -2.69 -7.71
N LEU A 266 10.01 -3.34 -7.69
CA LEU A 266 11.33 -2.73 -7.65
C LEU A 266 12.20 -3.35 -8.75
N ASN A 267 12.82 -2.51 -9.57
CA ASN A 267 13.69 -2.96 -10.65
C ASN A 267 13.08 -4.11 -11.48
N GLY A 268 11.81 -3.98 -11.88
CA GLY A 268 11.10 -4.94 -12.71
C GLY A 268 10.62 -6.22 -12.02
N ARG A 269 11.00 -6.48 -10.77
CA ARG A 269 10.56 -7.63 -9.99
C ARG A 269 9.56 -7.25 -8.91
N ARG A 270 8.69 -8.19 -8.52
CA ARG A 270 7.81 -8.01 -7.37
C ARG A 270 8.65 -7.87 -6.11
N ILE A 271 8.35 -6.88 -5.27
CA ILE A 271 9.02 -6.68 -3.98
C ILE A 271 8.72 -7.85 -3.04
N TYR A 272 9.73 -8.33 -2.33
CA TYR A 272 9.59 -9.17 -1.15
C TYR A 272 10.22 -8.46 0.05
N PHE A 273 9.56 -8.55 1.19
CA PHE A 273 10.12 -8.25 2.49
C PHE A 273 9.40 -9.04 3.59
N SER A 274 10.05 -9.17 4.73
CA SER A 274 9.50 -9.83 5.91
C SER A 274 9.73 -8.97 7.15
N HIS A 275 8.84 -9.10 8.14
CA HIS A 275 9.04 -8.51 9.45
C HIS A 275 8.38 -9.36 10.54
N ILE A 276 8.95 -9.28 11.74
CA ILE A 276 8.58 -10.08 12.89
C ILE A 276 8.32 -9.15 14.07
N ASP A 277 7.14 -9.26 14.66
CA ASP A 277 6.81 -8.64 15.92
C ASP A 277 7.30 -9.50 17.09
N GLY A 278 7.65 -8.84 18.21
CA GLY A 278 8.30 -9.48 19.34
C GLY A 278 7.41 -10.38 20.19
N ASP A 279 6.12 -10.44 19.89
CA ASP A 279 5.16 -11.23 20.66
C ASP A 279 5.54 -12.70 20.72
N GLY A 280 5.50 -13.24 21.95
CA GLY A 280 5.93 -14.62 22.19
C GLY A 280 7.43 -14.81 22.26
N TRP A 281 8.25 -13.75 22.28
CA TRP A 281 9.71 -13.85 22.42
C TRP A 281 10.13 -14.82 23.52
N ARG A 282 9.46 -14.72 24.68
CA ARG A 282 9.74 -15.49 25.90
C ARG A 282 8.86 -16.73 26.07
N ASN A 283 8.01 -17.06 25.10
CA ASN A 283 7.20 -18.27 25.18
C ASN A 283 8.09 -19.52 25.11
N VAL A 284 7.77 -20.52 25.91
CA VAL A 284 8.47 -21.82 25.85
C VAL A 284 7.94 -22.61 24.66
N SER A 285 8.82 -23.04 23.77
CA SER A 285 8.44 -23.78 22.59
C SER A 285 7.91 -25.18 22.91
N GLU A 286 6.89 -25.63 22.19
CA GLU A 286 6.37 -27.01 22.21
C GLU A 286 7.02 -27.90 21.12
N VAL A 287 7.89 -27.32 20.28
CA VAL A 287 8.59 -28.02 19.19
C VAL A 287 9.71 -28.90 19.75
N GLN A 288 9.80 -30.16 19.33
CA GLN A 288 10.91 -31.04 19.67
C GLN A 288 12.13 -30.76 18.76
N PRO A 289 13.37 -30.79 19.28
CA PRO A 289 13.77 -31.15 20.67
C PRO A 289 13.67 -29.99 21.69
N TYR A 290 13.43 -28.77 21.26
CA TYR A 290 13.44 -27.53 22.06
C TYR A 290 12.55 -27.60 23.31
N ARG A 291 11.40 -28.28 23.21
CA ARG A 291 10.48 -28.47 24.33
C ARG A 291 11.13 -29.14 25.52
N ARG A 292 11.98 -30.16 25.29
CA ARG A 292 12.64 -30.91 26.37
C ARG A 292 13.60 -30.02 27.16
N GLU A 293 14.23 -29.08 26.48
CA GLU A 293 15.19 -28.13 27.04
C GLU A 293 14.54 -26.84 27.51
N ARG A 294 13.19 -26.72 27.39
CA ARG A 294 12.40 -25.50 27.72
C ARG A 294 12.90 -24.24 26.98
N ARG A 295 13.38 -24.40 25.76
CA ARG A 295 13.89 -23.28 24.94
C ARG A 295 12.80 -22.30 24.57
N LEU A 296 13.20 -21.03 24.44
CA LEU A 296 12.29 -19.95 24.05
C LEU A 296 11.88 -20.04 22.57
N SER A 297 10.68 -19.59 22.26
CA SER A 297 10.19 -19.53 20.89
C SER A 297 11.11 -18.70 19.99
N ALA A 298 11.69 -17.60 20.49
CA ALA A 298 12.68 -16.80 19.78
C ALA A 298 13.93 -17.62 19.37
N GLU A 299 14.36 -18.59 20.18
CA GLU A 299 15.48 -19.47 19.81
C GLU A 299 15.09 -20.39 18.66
N VAL A 300 13.87 -20.93 18.67
CA VAL A 300 13.37 -21.77 17.56
C VAL A 300 13.30 -20.97 16.28
N VAL A 301 12.77 -19.74 16.32
CA VAL A 301 12.75 -18.84 15.16
C VAL A 301 14.16 -18.53 14.68
N LEU A 302 15.11 -18.27 15.59
CA LEU A 302 16.52 -18.08 15.24
C LEU A 302 17.08 -19.27 14.44
N ARG A 303 16.97 -20.50 15.00
CA ARG A 303 17.60 -21.68 14.42
C ARG A 303 16.89 -22.23 13.20
N GLU A 304 15.56 -22.26 13.24
CA GLU A 304 14.74 -22.93 12.21
C GLU A 304 14.32 -22.02 11.06
N ILE A 305 14.36 -20.69 11.27
CA ILE A 305 13.94 -19.71 10.29
C ILE A 305 15.09 -18.77 9.91
N LEU A 306 15.60 -17.98 10.84
CA LEU A 306 16.54 -16.91 10.48
C LEU A 306 17.88 -17.49 9.95
N GLU A 307 18.43 -18.51 10.57
CA GLU A 307 19.65 -19.18 10.07
C GLU A 307 19.41 -20.02 8.81
N ALA A 308 18.18 -20.54 8.61
CA ALA A 308 17.84 -21.38 7.47
C ALA A 308 17.51 -20.57 6.19
N TYR A 309 17.12 -19.29 6.34
CA TYR A 309 16.71 -18.42 5.23
C TYR A 309 17.53 -17.12 5.15
N PRO A 310 18.88 -17.19 5.09
CA PRO A 310 19.73 -15.98 5.08
C PRO A 310 19.62 -15.15 3.79
N ASP A 311 19.02 -15.71 2.76
CA ASP A 311 18.71 -15.07 1.47
C ASP A 311 17.44 -14.18 1.51
N LEU A 312 16.63 -14.34 2.56
CA LEU A 312 15.39 -13.59 2.76
C LEU A 312 15.56 -12.57 3.89
N PRO A 313 15.78 -11.28 3.58
CA PRO A 313 15.95 -10.26 4.61
C PRO A 313 14.67 -10.10 5.43
N VAL A 314 14.86 -9.87 6.74
CA VAL A 314 13.76 -9.73 7.70
C VAL A 314 14.05 -8.62 8.70
N THR A 315 13.03 -7.85 9.07
CA THR A 315 13.10 -6.87 10.16
C THR A 315 12.57 -7.53 11.44
N VAL A 316 13.38 -7.58 12.50
CA VAL A 316 12.98 -8.13 13.78
C VAL A 316 12.82 -7.02 14.80
N ALA A 317 11.66 -6.91 15.40
CA ALA A 317 11.29 -5.86 16.34
C ALA A 317 10.89 -6.46 17.70
N PRO A 318 11.81 -6.53 18.67
CA PRO A 318 11.46 -6.99 20.01
C PRO A 318 10.65 -5.97 20.80
N ILE A 319 9.85 -6.45 21.76
CA ILE A 319 9.17 -5.64 22.76
C ILE A 319 10.20 -5.23 23.82
N GLY A 320 10.29 -3.92 24.13
CA GLY A 320 11.25 -3.41 25.10
C GLY A 320 11.15 -4.08 26.47
N ALA A 321 9.93 -4.26 26.99
CA ALA A 321 9.69 -4.90 28.29
C ALA A 321 10.16 -6.36 28.38
N ASP A 322 10.20 -7.11 27.28
CA ASP A 322 10.71 -8.47 27.24
C ASP A 322 12.24 -8.54 27.34
N LEU A 323 12.92 -7.44 27.06
CA LEU A 323 14.39 -7.34 27.07
C LEU A 323 14.94 -6.52 28.24
N ASP A 324 14.12 -5.66 28.89
CA ASP A 324 14.57 -4.84 30.01
C ASP A 324 14.51 -5.61 31.33
N PRO A 325 15.66 -5.87 32.01
CA PRO A 325 15.68 -6.57 33.31
C PRO A 325 14.89 -5.85 34.41
N ALA A 326 14.71 -4.52 34.28
CA ALA A 326 13.87 -3.74 35.20
C ALA A 326 12.37 -3.99 35.03
N TRP A 327 12.00 -4.67 33.94
CA TRP A 327 10.61 -5.06 33.62
C TRP A 327 10.51 -6.59 33.65
N CYS A 328 10.45 -7.23 32.50
CA CYS A 328 10.27 -8.68 32.39
C CYS A 328 11.46 -9.37 31.70
N GLY A 329 12.52 -8.64 31.36
CA GLY A 329 13.69 -9.13 30.65
C GLY A 329 14.54 -10.06 31.47
N GLY A 330 14.95 -11.19 30.87
CA GLY A 330 15.91 -12.15 31.42
C GLY A 330 17.18 -12.24 30.58
N GLU A 331 18.25 -12.77 31.14
CA GLU A 331 19.57 -12.90 30.47
C GLU A 331 19.46 -13.67 29.14
N GLU A 332 18.67 -14.76 29.13
CA GLU A 332 18.45 -15.59 27.94
C GLU A 332 17.77 -14.80 26.81
N ALA A 333 16.71 -14.04 27.13
CA ALA A 333 16.01 -13.22 26.14
C ALA A 333 16.93 -12.16 25.53
N VAL A 334 17.74 -11.49 26.35
CA VAL A 334 18.72 -10.48 25.93
C VAL A 334 19.83 -11.10 25.08
N LYS A 335 20.34 -12.30 25.49
CA LYS A 335 21.33 -13.03 24.69
C LYS A 335 20.83 -13.37 23.32
N LEU A 336 19.63 -13.95 23.21
CA LEU A 336 18.98 -14.26 21.93
C LEU A 336 18.77 -13.01 21.08
N ALA A 337 18.38 -11.87 21.68
CA ALA A 337 18.24 -10.62 20.96
C ALA A 337 19.57 -10.18 20.31
N ARG A 338 20.70 -10.29 21.02
CA ARG A 338 22.01 -10.00 20.46
C ARG A 338 22.39 -10.93 19.32
N GLU A 339 22.12 -12.23 19.46
CA GLU A 339 22.42 -13.23 18.42
C GLU A 339 21.59 -12.95 17.16
N ILE A 340 20.26 -12.76 17.30
CA ILE A 340 19.33 -12.47 16.19
C ILE A 340 19.72 -11.17 15.48
N LEU A 341 19.90 -10.09 16.25
CA LEU A 341 20.18 -8.77 15.70
C LEU A 341 21.59 -8.63 15.11
N ALA A 342 22.50 -9.57 15.39
CA ALA A 342 23.82 -9.63 14.78
C ALA A 342 23.80 -10.20 13.35
N LEU A 343 22.79 -10.97 12.97
CA LEU A 343 22.69 -11.59 11.64
C LEU A 343 22.68 -10.52 10.52
N PRO A 344 23.45 -10.69 9.45
CA PRO A 344 23.58 -9.67 8.38
C PRO A 344 22.25 -9.33 7.70
N HIS A 345 21.40 -10.31 7.45
CA HIS A 345 20.09 -10.18 6.78
C HIS A 345 18.97 -9.73 7.71
N VAL A 346 19.22 -9.64 9.02
CA VAL A 346 18.27 -9.14 10.01
C VAL A 346 18.43 -7.63 10.16
N GLU A 347 17.38 -6.88 9.90
CA GLU A 347 17.25 -5.46 10.22
C GLU A 347 16.68 -5.30 11.62
N ALA A 348 17.16 -4.32 12.38
CA ALA A 348 16.62 -4.04 13.70
C ALA A 348 15.38 -3.12 13.60
N GLY A 349 14.29 -3.55 14.20
CA GLY A 349 13.09 -2.78 14.45
C GLY A 349 12.82 -2.60 15.95
N SER A 350 11.75 -1.90 16.30
CA SER A 350 11.20 -1.80 17.64
C SER A 350 9.70 -2.06 17.61
N HIS A 351 9.23 -3.02 18.42
CA HIS A 351 7.83 -3.31 18.61
C HIS A 351 7.33 -2.74 19.95
N THR A 352 7.49 -1.41 20.09
CA THR A 352 7.09 -0.67 21.28
C THR A 352 7.92 -1.02 22.55
N TYR A 353 7.66 -0.34 23.64
CA TYR A 353 8.29 -0.66 24.93
C TYR A 353 7.41 -1.54 25.80
N SER A 354 6.14 -1.14 26.00
CA SER A 354 5.21 -1.77 26.92
C SER A 354 4.06 -2.51 26.21
N HIS A 355 4.11 -2.59 24.88
CA HIS A 355 3.13 -3.24 24.03
C HIS A 355 1.70 -2.70 24.26
N PRO A 356 1.40 -1.43 23.86
CA PRO A 356 0.05 -0.92 23.83
C PRO A 356 -0.87 -1.83 23.04
N LEU A 357 -2.00 -2.23 23.63
CA LEU A 357 -3.04 -3.05 23.02
C LEU A 357 -4.10 -2.16 22.34
N ASP A 358 -4.39 -1.01 22.95
CA ASP A 358 -5.30 0.01 22.43
C ASP A 358 -4.59 1.38 22.38
N TRP A 359 -4.08 1.76 21.21
CA TRP A 359 -3.42 3.04 21.01
C TRP A 359 -4.37 4.24 21.16
N GLU A 360 -5.65 4.08 20.86
CA GLU A 360 -6.64 5.14 20.99
C GLU A 360 -6.93 5.48 22.47
N PHE A 361 -6.74 4.51 23.36
CA PHE A 361 -6.80 4.76 24.81
C PHE A 361 -5.78 5.82 25.21
N PHE A 362 -4.56 5.76 24.67
CA PHE A 362 -3.45 6.65 24.98
C PHE A 362 -3.46 7.97 24.17
N ALA A 363 -4.37 8.11 23.20
CA ALA A 363 -4.57 9.35 22.46
C ALA A 363 -5.33 10.44 23.24
N ARG A 364 -5.97 10.07 24.33
CA ARG A 364 -6.85 10.94 25.10
C ARG A 364 -6.08 11.68 26.20
N PRO A 365 -6.50 12.90 26.60
CA PRO A 365 -5.90 13.60 27.74
C PRO A 365 -6.05 12.77 29.04
N GLU A 366 -5.29 13.14 30.06
CA GLU A 366 -5.37 12.54 31.41
C GLU A 366 -5.03 11.04 31.44
N ILE A 367 -4.06 10.64 30.59
CA ILE A 367 -3.65 9.23 30.43
C ILE A 367 -3.35 8.56 31.77
N ALA A 368 -2.60 9.24 32.65
CA ALA A 368 -2.18 8.68 33.94
C ALA A 368 -3.37 8.37 34.86
N GLU A 369 -4.38 9.24 34.89
CA GLU A 369 -5.59 9.05 35.70
C GLU A 369 -6.46 7.92 35.13
N ARG A 370 -6.59 7.86 33.81
CA ARG A 370 -7.37 6.82 33.12
C ARG A 370 -6.71 5.45 33.21
N GLU A 371 -5.38 5.38 33.22
CA GLU A 371 -4.63 4.13 33.36
C GLU A 371 -4.51 3.65 34.80
N ALA A 372 -4.61 4.55 35.79
CA ALA A 372 -4.42 4.22 37.20
C ALA A 372 -5.20 2.97 37.71
N PRO A 373 -6.48 2.75 37.31
CA PRO A 373 -7.23 1.56 37.71
C PRO A 373 -6.64 0.24 37.19
N TYR A 374 -5.89 0.28 36.08
CA TYR A 374 -5.31 -0.91 35.44
C TYR A 374 -3.92 -1.24 36.00
N LEU A 375 -3.17 -0.26 36.53
CA LEU A 375 -1.81 -0.46 37.01
C LEU A 375 -1.65 -1.64 38.03
N PRO A 376 -2.58 -1.89 38.96
CA PRO A 376 -2.47 -3.04 39.85
C PRO A 376 -2.57 -4.40 39.14
N LEU A 377 -3.24 -4.46 37.99
CA LEU A 377 -3.46 -5.69 37.23
C LEU A 377 -2.19 -6.24 36.56
N TYR A 378 -1.21 -5.37 36.29
CA TYR A 378 0.04 -5.74 35.62
C TYR A 378 1.07 -6.45 36.52
N ARG A 379 0.93 -6.41 37.84
CA ARG A 379 1.95 -6.89 38.78
C ARG A 379 2.30 -8.38 38.68
N ALA A 380 1.43 -9.20 38.09
CA ALA A 380 1.59 -10.65 37.96
C ALA A 380 2.23 -11.11 36.63
N GLN A 381 2.56 -10.19 35.69
CA GLN A 381 2.81 -10.56 34.31
C GLN A 381 4.25 -10.94 33.95
N CYS A 382 5.24 -10.63 34.79
CA CYS A 382 6.65 -10.82 34.44
C CYS A 382 7.24 -12.22 34.68
N GLY A 383 6.48 -13.17 35.21
CA GLY A 383 6.95 -14.57 35.37
C GLY A 383 6.75 -15.36 34.08
N THR A 384 7.79 -16.10 33.64
CA THR A 384 7.66 -17.09 32.55
C THR A 384 6.56 -18.12 32.82
N ASP A 385 6.27 -18.40 34.10
CA ASP A 385 5.20 -19.29 34.51
C ASP A 385 3.81 -18.66 34.49
N ALA A 386 3.70 -17.32 34.54
CA ALA A 386 2.42 -16.62 34.55
C ALA A 386 1.74 -16.64 33.16
N ARG A 387 2.47 -16.55 32.03
CA ARG A 387 1.91 -16.73 30.68
C ARG A 387 1.53 -18.18 30.39
N TYR A 388 2.35 -19.15 30.90
CA TYR A 388 2.01 -20.57 30.83
C TYR A 388 0.77 -20.89 31.67
N ALA A 389 0.63 -20.28 32.83
CA ALA A 389 -0.56 -20.40 33.68
C ALA A 389 -1.82 -19.82 33.04
N ARG A 390 -1.71 -18.70 32.29
CA ARG A 390 -2.89 -18.14 31.54
C ARG A 390 -3.30 -19.04 30.38
N THR A 391 -2.37 -19.55 29.58
CA THR A 391 -2.71 -20.51 28.52
C THR A 391 -3.24 -21.84 29.10
N ALA A 392 -2.78 -22.26 30.27
CA ALA A 392 -3.32 -23.42 30.98
C ALA A 392 -4.67 -23.09 31.63
N ALA A 393 -4.86 -21.91 32.22
CA ALA A 393 -6.13 -21.44 32.76
C ALA A 393 -7.16 -21.19 31.66
N GLY A 394 -6.77 -20.58 30.53
CA GLY A 394 -7.62 -20.43 29.34
C GLY A 394 -8.04 -21.78 28.76
N ARG A 395 -7.13 -22.77 28.70
CA ARG A 395 -7.47 -24.16 28.32
C ARG A 395 -8.39 -24.85 29.34
N MET A 396 -8.24 -24.56 30.63
CA MET A 396 -9.16 -25.11 31.65
C MET A 396 -10.53 -24.47 31.57
N THR A 397 -10.63 -23.17 31.30
CA THR A 397 -11.90 -22.47 31.05
C THR A 397 -12.54 -23.00 29.77
N GLU A 398 -11.79 -23.16 28.70
CA GLU A 398 -12.27 -23.72 27.44
C GLU A 398 -12.73 -25.18 27.56
N ILE A 399 -12.02 -25.99 28.38
CA ILE A 399 -12.43 -27.35 28.71
C ILE A 399 -13.67 -27.33 29.60
N ALA A 400 -13.75 -26.42 30.57
CA ALA A 400 -14.92 -26.24 31.43
C ALA A 400 -16.16 -25.80 30.63
N ASP A 401 -16.00 -24.87 29.67
CA ASP A 401 -17.06 -24.42 28.77
C ASP A 401 -17.49 -25.51 27.79
N ARG A 402 -16.58 -26.31 27.25
CA ARG A 402 -16.90 -27.50 26.45
C ARG A 402 -17.62 -28.59 27.23
N VAL A 403 -17.25 -28.79 28.47
CA VAL A 403 -17.91 -29.76 29.37
C VAL A 403 -19.28 -29.22 29.79
N SER A 404 -19.38 -27.93 30.11
CA SER A 404 -20.66 -27.27 30.44
C SER A 404 -21.64 -27.28 29.27
N SER A 405 -21.19 -26.93 28.05
CA SER A 405 -22.03 -26.96 26.86
C SER A 405 -22.48 -28.37 26.45
N ARG A 406 -21.64 -29.39 26.72
CA ARG A 406 -22.06 -30.80 26.55
C ARG A 406 -23.05 -31.31 27.60
N MET A 407 -22.96 -30.81 28.85
CA MET A 407 -23.85 -31.26 29.94
C MET A 407 -25.16 -30.49 29.98
N PHE A 408 -25.22 -29.24 29.55
CA PHE A 408 -26.40 -28.37 29.73
C PHE A 408 -27.05 -27.91 28.42
N GLY A 409 -26.69 -28.50 27.27
CA GLY A 409 -27.46 -28.35 26.02
C GLY A 409 -27.56 -26.92 25.50
N GLY A 410 -26.53 -26.11 25.61
CA GLY A 410 -26.45 -24.81 24.99
C GLY A 410 -26.47 -24.91 23.45
N PRO A 411 -26.99 -23.91 22.72
CA PRO A 411 -26.98 -23.92 21.25
C PRO A 411 -25.56 -24.12 20.74
N LYS A 412 -25.41 -25.05 19.77
CA LYS A 412 -24.14 -25.23 19.08
C LYS A 412 -23.78 -23.89 18.45
N PRO A 413 -22.55 -23.39 18.65
CA PRO A 413 -22.09 -22.24 17.89
C PRO A 413 -22.17 -22.60 16.41
N ASP A 414 -22.82 -21.75 15.63
CA ASP A 414 -22.86 -21.84 14.19
C ASP A 414 -21.41 -21.69 13.69
N PRO A 415 -20.85 -22.67 12.94
CA PRO A 415 -19.50 -22.54 12.40
C PRO A 415 -19.32 -21.32 11.49
N GLU A 416 -20.41 -20.77 10.96
CA GLU A 416 -20.40 -19.55 10.13
C GLU A 416 -20.49 -18.25 10.96
N ALA A 417 -20.87 -18.32 12.25
CA ALA A 417 -21.05 -17.14 13.10
C ALA A 417 -19.75 -16.66 13.81
N SER A 418 -18.66 -17.46 13.76
CA SER A 418 -17.40 -17.12 14.46
C SER A 418 -16.46 -16.20 13.69
N ASP A 419 -16.77 -15.88 12.43
CA ASP A 419 -15.84 -15.16 11.53
C ASP A 419 -16.14 -13.66 11.39
N ALA A 420 -16.99 -13.12 12.24
CA ALA A 420 -17.42 -11.73 12.21
C ALA A 420 -16.55 -10.83 13.08
N VAL A 421 -15.23 -10.82 12.86
CA VAL A 421 -14.34 -9.87 13.53
C VAL A 421 -14.05 -8.69 12.63
N ASP A 422 -14.25 -7.51 13.17
CA ASP A 422 -13.95 -6.23 12.53
C ASP A 422 -12.47 -6.17 12.11
N LEU A 423 -12.20 -6.19 10.80
CA LEU A 423 -10.84 -6.21 10.23
C LEU A 423 -10.03 -4.92 10.45
N GLY A 424 -10.63 -3.88 11.00
CA GLY A 424 -9.93 -2.65 11.36
C GLY A 424 -9.06 -2.79 12.61
N SER A 425 -9.14 -3.91 13.35
CA SER A 425 -8.54 -4.06 14.67
C SER A 425 -7.76 -5.36 14.92
N MET A 426 -7.52 -6.17 13.89
CA MET A 426 -7.05 -7.56 14.06
C MET A 426 -5.53 -7.78 14.04
N SER A 427 -4.70 -6.79 14.34
CA SER A 427 -3.26 -7.01 14.31
C SER A 427 -2.73 -7.93 15.42
N ASP A 428 -3.39 -8.02 16.59
CA ASP A 428 -2.96 -8.89 17.69
C ASP A 428 -4.11 -9.58 18.43
N ALA A 429 -4.11 -10.90 18.43
CA ALA A 429 -5.11 -11.75 19.08
C ALA A 429 -5.23 -11.56 20.59
N ALA A 430 -4.17 -11.06 21.24
CA ALA A 430 -4.14 -10.83 22.68
C ALA A 430 -5.02 -9.67 23.15
N THR A 431 -5.55 -8.86 22.22
CA THR A 431 -6.27 -7.63 22.55
C THR A 431 -7.74 -7.82 22.88
N MET A 432 -8.36 -8.92 22.43
CA MET A 432 -9.84 -9.05 22.53
C MET A 432 -10.32 -9.47 23.92
N ASP A 433 -9.50 -10.19 24.69
CA ASP A 433 -9.86 -10.69 26.04
C ASP A 433 -9.03 -10.06 27.18
N ASP A 434 -8.07 -9.19 26.88
CA ASP A 434 -7.24 -8.53 27.91
C ASP A 434 -7.93 -7.22 28.37
N PRO A 435 -8.33 -7.14 29.64
CA PRO A 435 -9.00 -5.94 30.16
C PRO A 435 -8.06 -4.74 30.30
N THR A 436 -6.78 -4.87 29.95
CA THR A 436 -5.76 -3.85 30.13
C THR A 436 -5.41 -3.13 28.83
N PRO A 437 -5.13 -1.81 28.84
CA PRO A 437 -4.82 -1.04 27.61
C PRO A 437 -3.44 -1.33 27.02
N ARG A 438 -2.55 -2.06 27.68
CA ARG A 438 -1.24 -2.54 27.20
C ARG A 438 -0.83 -3.84 27.90
N SER A 439 0.13 -4.58 27.36
CA SER A 439 0.54 -5.87 27.92
C SER A 439 1.43 -5.75 29.17
N TYR A 440 2.23 -4.69 29.28
CA TYR A 440 3.19 -4.50 30.37
C TYR A 440 3.03 -3.12 31.01
N ALA A 441 3.03 -3.03 32.35
CA ALA A 441 3.15 -1.76 33.04
C ALA A 441 3.77 -1.90 34.43
N ILE A 442 4.87 -1.24 34.64
CA ILE A 442 5.47 -0.99 35.96
C ILE A 442 5.26 0.47 36.37
N ARG A 443 5.05 1.35 35.39
CA ARG A 443 4.89 2.79 35.52
C ARG A 443 3.76 3.26 34.60
N PRO A 444 3.18 4.43 34.84
CA PRO A 444 2.23 5.04 33.90
C PRO A 444 2.82 5.17 32.49
N PHE A 445 1.95 5.13 31.48
CA PHE A 445 2.35 5.27 30.09
C PHE A 445 3.07 6.58 29.82
N ASP A 446 4.14 6.51 29.06
CA ASP A 446 4.94 7.65 28.60
C ASP A 446 5.34 7.43 27.14
N LEU A 447 4.83 8.25 26.24
CA LEU A 447 5.07 8.16 24.80
C LEU A 447 6.57 8.25 24.44
N ALA A 448 7.34 9.09 25.16
CA ALA A 448 8.77 9.23 24.90
C ALA A 448 9.52 7.94 25.24
N ARG A 449 9.12 7.24 26.29
CA ARG A 449 9.64 5.93 26.65
C ARG A 449 9.17 4.86 25.65
N GLU A 450 7.89 4.91 25.28
CA GLU A 450 7.29 3.93 24.37
C GLU A 450 8.02 3.90 23.03
N VAL A 451 8.37 5.04 22.48
CA VAL A 451 9.09 5.17 21.22
C VAL A 451 10.60 5.26 21.43
N GLY A 452 11.08 6.38 21.99
CA GLY A 452 12.52 6.64 22.15
C GLY A 452 13.20 5.69 23.12
N GLY A 453 12.54 5.29 24.20
CA GLY A 453 13.05 4.36 25.20
C GLY A 453 13.21 2.95 24.65
N SER A 454 12.25 2.45 23.87
CA SER A 454 12.33 1.13 23.21
C SER A 454 13.46 1.09 22.18
N VAL A 455 13.57 2.13 21.37
CA VAL A 455 14.66 2.27 20.37
C VAL A 455 16.03 2.26 21.06
N ALA A 456 16.22 3.10 22.09
CA ALA A 456 17.47 3.17 22.83
C ALA A 456 17.84 1.82 23.52
N LEU A 457 16.84 1.06 23.97
CA LEU A 457 17.05 -0.26 24.55
C LEU A 457 17.58 -1.24 23.49
N VAL A 458 16.91 -1.32 22.33
CA VAL A 458 17.31 -2.21 21.25
C VAL A 458 18.69 -1.82 20.71
N GLU A 459 18.97 -0.54 20.51
CA GLU A 459 20.28 -0.06 20.00
C GLU A 459 21.46 -0.45 20.85
N ARG A 460 21.29 -0.57 22.20
CA ARG A 460 22.35 -1.08 23.09
C ARG A 460 22.71 -2.56 22.87
N LEU A 461 21.86 -3.29 22.16
CA LEU A 461 22.08 -4.72 21.86
C LEU A 461 22.68 -4.93 20.46
N LEU A 462 22.72 -3.89 19.63
CA LEU A 462 23.17 -3.99 18.25
C LEU A 462 24.70 -4.03 18.12
N PRO A 463 25.22 -4.75 17.12
CA PRO A 463 26.62 -4.61 16.72
C PRO A 463 26.91 -3.20 16.19
N ALA A 464 28.18 -2.82 16.25
CA ALA A 464 28.63 -1.50 15.77
C ALA A 464 28.19 -1.26 14.32
N GLY A 465 27.64 -0.08 14.07
CA GLY A 465 27.20 0.34 12.73
C GLY A 465 25.74 -0.01 12.38
N LYS A 466 25.09 -0.92 13.12
CA LYS A 466 23.64 -1.15 13.00
C LYS A 466 22.85 -0.12 13.81
N LYS A 467 21.64 0.19 13.33
CA LYS A 467 20.67 1.06 14.03
C LYS A 467 19.27 0.48 13.87
N VAL A 468 18.37 0.86 14.77
CA VAL A 468 16.94 0.62 14.60
C VAL A 468 16.44 1.46 13.42
N ALA A 469 15.72 0.86 12.49
CA ALA A 469 15.27 1.50 11.24
C ALA A 469 13.74 1.58 11.10
N LEU A 470 13.00 0.74 11.83
CA LEU A 470 11.55 0.59 11.68
C LEU A 470 10.87 0.51 13.06
N TYR A 471 9.73 1.15 13.16
CA TYR A 471 8.82 1.04 14.30
C TYR A 471 7.58 0.26 13.89
N GLN A 472 7.29 -0.84 14.56
CA GLN A 472 6.17 -1.74 14.29
C GLN A 472 5.10 -1.52 15.36
N TRP A 473 3.89 -1.08 14.94
CA TRP A 473 2.81 -0.80 15.87
C TRP A 473 2.27 -2.08 16.47
N SER A 474 2.04 -2.07 17.79
CA SER A 474 1.50 -3.19 18.55
C SER A 474 -0.03 -3.12 18.69
N GLY A 475 -0.62 -4.19 19.17
CA GLY A 475 -2.03 -4.28 19.54
C GLY A 475 -2.96 -4.03 18.36
N ASN A 476 -3.95 -3.15 18.55
CA ASN A 476 -4.87 -2.78 17.47
C ASN A 476 -4.22 -2.01 16.32
N ALA A 477 -2.91 -1.73 16.40
CA ALA A 477 -2.16 -0.97 15.41
C ALA A 477 -2.89 0.30 14.89
N MET A 478 -3.53 1.02 15.81
CA MET A 478 -4.28 2.24 15.53
C MET A 478 -3.62 3.49 16.14
N PRO A 479 -2.35 3.79 15.77
CA PRO A 479 -1.62 4.92 16.35
C PRO A 479 -2.32 6.24 16.10
N TYR A 480 -2.19 7.14 17.07
CA TYR A 480 -2.62 8.52 16.93
C TYR A 480 -1.48 9.40 16.38
N ARG A 481 -1.84 10.62 15.95
CA ARG A 481 -0.93 11.53 15.25
C ARG A 481 0.41 11.74 15.98
N ASP A 482 0.37 12.00 17.30
CA ASP A 482 1.59 12.33 18.04
C ASP A 482 2.49 11.09 18.24
N ALA A 483 1.92 9.89 18.30
CA ALA A 483 2.70 8.64 18.30
C ALA A 483 3.47 8.48 16.97
N ILE A 484 2.80 8.71 15.82
CA ILE A 484 3.47 8.68 14.52
C ILE A 484 4.54 9.78 14.43
N ALA A 485 4.24 10.99 14.91
CA ALA A 485 5.22 12.09 14.92
C ALA A 485 6.45 11.76 15.78
N ALA A 486 6.27 11.06 16.91
CA ALA A 486 7.37 10.60 17.75
C ALA A 486 8.31 9.61 17.02
N THR A 487 7.77 8.67 16.23
CA THR A 487 8.60 7.78 15.40
C THR A 487 9.40 8.56 14.37
N ARG A 488 8.79 9.55 13.72
CA ARG A 488 9.47 10.40 12.72
C ARG A 488 10.55 11.26 13.35
N ALA A 489 10.30 11.82 14.56
CA ALA A 489 11.29 12.57 15.31
C ALA A 489 12.50 11.71 15.73
N ALA A 490 12.28 10.41 15.97
CA ALA A 490 13.33 9.43 16.21
C ALA A 490 14.06 8.96 14.91
N GLY A 491 13.69 9.51 13.74
CA GLY A 491 14.28 9.14 12.45
C GLY A 491 13.79 7.82 11.88
N LEU A 492 12.68 7.26 12.40
CA LEU A 492 12.16 5.95 12.02
C LEU A 492 11.01 6.04 11.01
N ARG A 493 10.87 4.97 10.23
CA ARG A 493 9.64 4.64 9.53
C ARG A 493 8.73 3.84 10.44
N ASN A 494 7.43 3.75 10.10
CA ASN A 494 6.47 2.96 10.84
C ASN A 494 5.72 2.00 9.92
N ILE A 495 5.26 0.88 10.46
CA ILE A 495 4.47 -0.14 9.77
C ILE A 495 3.53 -0.84 10.75
N ASN A 496 2.60 -1.59 10.26
CA ASN A 496 1.55 -2.44 10.83
C ASN A 496 0.15 -1.84 10.74
N GLY A 497 -0.82 -2.72 10.90
CA GLY A 497 -2.22 -2.50 10.58
C GLY A 497 -2.54 -2.84 9.12
N GLY A 498 -3.79 -2.79 8.75
CA GLY A 498 -4.28 -2.90 7.38
C GLY A 498 -4.65 -4.29 6.87
N ASP A 499 -4.35 -5.33 7.55
CA ASP A 499 -4.73 -6.75 7.37
C ASP A 499 -5.35 -7.15 6.02
N SER A 500 -4.50 -7.49 5.03
CA SER A 500 -4.97 -7.97 3.73
C SER A 500 -5.03 -9.49 3.71
N ARG A 501 -6.21 -10.02 3.36
CA ARG A 501 -6.43 -11.44 3.11
C ARG A 501 -7.34 -11.64 1.91
N PHE A 502 -6.83 -12.28 0.86
CA PHE A 502 -7.55 -12.54 -0.38
C PHE A 502 -7.29 -13.98 -0.82
N ASP A 503 -8.03 -14.92 -0.23
CA ASP A 503 -7.89 -16.36 -0.43
C ASP A 503 -9.24 -17.05 -0.67
N ARG A 504 -9.28 -18.39 -0.57
CA ARG A 504 -10.52 -19.17 -0.76
C ARG A 504 -11.61 -18.83 0.26
N GLU A 505 -11.25 -18.46 1.50
CA GLU A 505 -12.21 -18.10 2.53
C GLU A 505 -12.72 -16.67 2.34
N PHE A 506 -11.86 -15.80 1.82
CA PHE A 506 -12.17 -14.38 1.54
C PHE A 506 -11.88 -14.01 0.08
N PRO A 507 -12.68 -14.52 -0.88
CA PRO A 507 -12.44 -14.33 -2.30
C PRO A 507 -12.90 -12.95 -2.79
N THR A 508 -12.29 -11.88 -2.29
CA THR A 508 -12.68 -10.51 -2.64
C THR A 508 -11.55 -9.50 -2.44
N VAL A 509 -11.40 -8.58 -3.39
CA VAL A 509 -10.45 -7.46 -3.29
C VAL A 509 -10.85 -6.44 -2.21
N SER A 510 -12.07 -6.50 -1.68
CA SER A 510 -12.50 -5.67 -0.56
C SER A 510 -11.73 -5.97 0.74
N ARG A 511 -11.08 -7.14 0.78
CA ARG A 511 -10.20 -7.58 1.88
C ARG A 511 -8.72 -7.27 1.65
N VAL A 512 -8.41 -6.42 0.68
CA VAL A 512 -7.06 -5.92 0.43
C VAL A 512 -6.99 -4.48 0.91
N ALA A 513 -6.26 -4.24 1.99
CA ALA A 513 -6.15 -2.93 2.62
C ALA A 513 -5.47 -1.88 1.70
N PRO A 514 -5.63 -0.57 1.91
CA PRO A 514 -4.87 0.47 1.19
C PRO A 514 -3.37 0.45 1.54
N VAL A 515 -2.57 1.32 0.93
CA VAL A 515 -1.12 1.45 1.20
C VAL A 515 -0.85 1.92 2.63
N GLY A 516 -1.74 2.70 3.18
CA GLY A 516 -1.65 3.22 4.54
C GLY A 516 -2.90 4.00 4.92
N ARG A 517 -2.88 4.57 6.12
CA ARG A 517 -3.97 5.38 6.67
C ARG A 517 -3.46 6.79 7.01
N ARG A 518 -4.21 7.81 6.61
CA ARG A 518 -3.92 9.18 7.04
C ARG A 518 -4.40 9.40 8.48
N VAL A 519 -3.51 9.93 9.33
CA VAL A 519 -3.77 10.24 10.73
C VAL A 519 -3.35 11.69 10.97
N GLY A 520 -4.29 12.62 10.90
CA GLY A 520 -4.00 14.05 10.86
C GLY A 520 -3.20 14.43 9.62
N ASP A 521 -2.00 14.95 9.81
CA ASP A 521 -1.04 15.32 8.74
C ASP A 521 0.01 14.23 8.46
N ALA A 522 -0.03 13.10 9.17
CA ALA A 522 0.91 12.01 9.07
C ALA A 522 0.30 10.76 8.39
N TRP A 523 1.16 9.82 8.01
CA TRP A 523 0.76 8.53 7.44
C TRP A 523 1.23 7.37 8.33
N GLN A 524 0.30 6.51 8.68
CA GLN A 524 0.57 5.15 9.11
C GLN A 524 0.71 4.28 7.87
N ILE A 525 1.84 3.60 7.72
CA ILE A 525 2.05 2.64 6.62
C ILE A 525 1.50 1.28 7.05
N TYR A 526 0.68 0.68 6.21
CA TYR A 526 0.10 -0.61 6.49
C TYR A 526 1.02 -1.77 6.07
N ALA A 527 0.97 -2.87 6.81
CA ALA A 527 1.50 -4.14 6.35
C ALA A 527 0.68 -4.62 5.14
N PRO A 528 1.32 -4.93 4.00
CA PRO A 528 0.58 -5.29 2.78
C PRO A 528 -0.23 -6.58 2.90
N ASN A 529 0.18 -7.52 3.75
CA ASN A 529 -0.49 -8.79 3.98
C ASN A 529 -0.66 -9.03 5.47
N SER A 530 -1.69 -9.77 5.83
CA SER A 530 -1.99 -10.15 7.21
C SER A 530 -0.94 -11.09 7.79
N ASN A 531 -0.78 -11.04 9.10
CA ASN A 531 0.00 -11.99 9.87
C ASN A 531 -0.75 -13.32 10.09
N GLU A 532 -0.13 -14.26 10.82
CA GLU A 532 -0.68 -15.57 11.10
C GLU A 532 -1.95 -15.54 11.95
N ASN A 533 -2.19 -14.50 12.75
CA ASN A 533 -3.39 -14.40 13.57
C ASN A 533 -4.68 -14.47 12.74
N THR A 534 -4.68 -13.81 11.57
CA THR A 534 -5.80 -13.82 10.64
C THR A 534 -6.14 -15.24 10.13
N TYR A 535 -5.17 -16.15 10.14
CA TYR A 535 -5.31 -17.52 9.63
C TYR A 535 -5.45 -18.57 10.73
N THR A 536 -5.24 -18.21 11.99
CA THR A 536 -5.16 -19.11 13.13
C THR A 536 -6.23 -18.87 14.20
N ASN A 537 -7.33 -18.21 13.82
CA ASN A 537 -8.37 -17.75 14.77
C ASN A 537 -7.73 -17.02 15.96
N LEU A 538 -6.99 -15.95 15.68
CA LEU A 538 -6.31 -15.13 16.67
C LEU A 538 -5.38 -15.96 17.58
N TRP A 539 -4.58 -16.83 16.97
CA TRP A 539 -3.66 -17.77 17.66
C TRP A 539 -4.38 -18.75 18.60
N GLY A 540 -5.68 -18.96 18.41
CA GLY A 540 -6.50 -19.89 19.21
C GLY A 540 -6.50 -21.31 18.68
N SER A 541 -6.40 -21.51 17.37
CA SER A 541 -6.48 -22.82 16.70
C SER A 541 -5.90 -22.73 15.28
N ARG A 542 -6.03 -23.83 14.49
CA ARG A 542 -5.60 -23.87 13.09
C ARG A 542 -4.17 -23.36 12.84
N PHE A 543 -3.23 -23.69 13.75
CA PHE A 543 -1.85 -23.18 13.69
C PHE A 543 -1.12 -23.43 12.36
N PHE A 544 -1.58 -24.38 11.54
CA PHE A 544 -1.09 -24.62 10.19
C PHE A 544 -1.75 -23.71 9.13
N GLY A 545 -2.68 -22.85 9.53
CA GLY A 545 -3.48 -21.99 8.61
C GLY A 545 -2.66 -20.93 7.90
N PHE A 546 -1.54 -20.47 8.47
CA PHE A 546 -0.72 -19.41 7.86
C PHE A 546 -0.23 -19.74 6.45
N ARG A 547 -0.14 -21.03 6.05
CA ARG A 547 0.14 -21.43 4.67
C ARG A 547 -0.85 -20.85 3.65
N TYR A 548 -2.08 -20.52 4.06
CA TYR A 548 -3.08 -19.90 3.18
C TYR A 548 -2.73 -18.47 2.78
N LEU A 549 -1.72 -17.87 3.39
CA LEU A 549 -1.11 -16.63 2.88
C LEU A 549 -0.68 -16.79 1.42
N ILE A 550 -0.22 -17.95 0.99
CA ILE A 550 0.17 -18.23 -0.40
C ILE A 550 -0.97 -17.88 -1.36
N GLY A 551 -2.22 -18.26 -1.06
CA GLY A 551 -3.37 -17.89 -1.87
C GLY A 551 -3.58 -16.37 -1.96
N THR A 552 -3.34 -15.63 -0.86
CA THR A 552 -3.37 -14.16 -0.86
C THR A 552 -2.26 -13.58 -1.75
N LEU A 553 -1.06 -14.16 -1.69
CA LEU A 553 0.07 -13.73 -2.52
C LEU A 553 -0.20 -13.95 -4.01
N GLU A 554 -0.83 -15.06 -4.39
CA GLU A 554 -1.22 -15.38 -5.76
C GLU A 554 -2.34 -14.45 -6.26
N ASN A 555 -3.41 -14.29 -5.50
CA ASN A 555 -4.56 -13.48 -5.87
C ASN A 555 -4.24 -11.97 -5.90
N THR A 556 -3.23 -11.52 -5.17
CA THR A 556 -2.73 -10.13 -5.24
C THR A 556 -1.63 -9.92 -6.29
N GLU A 557 -1.23 -10.97 -7.02
CA GLU A 557 -0.41 -10.90 -8.23
C GLU A 557 -1.26 -10.97 -9.50
N GLN A 558 -2.37 -11.72 -9.47
CA GLN A 558 -3.21 -11.99 -10.64
C GLN A 558 -4.68 -11.71 -10.37
N PRO A 559 -5.42 -11.11 -11.31
CA PRO A 559 -5.00 -10.58 -12.63
C PRO A 559 -4.24 -9.25 -12.54
N LEU A 560 -4.27 -8.57 -11.39
CA LEU A 560 -3.60 -7.30 -11.14
C LEU A 560 -2.56 -7.48 -10.02
N ARG A 561 -1.38 -6.89 -10.18
CA ARG A 561 -0.40 -6.81 -9.10
C ARG A 561 -0.84 -5.72 -8.12
N LEU A 562 -1.47 -6.13 -7.03
CA LEU A 562 -2.05 -5.22 -6.02
C LEU A 562 -1.12 -5.02 -4.83
N ARG A 563 -0.31 -6.05 -4.47
CA ARG A 563 0.54 -6.05 -3.26
C ARG A 563 1.94 -6.60 -3.56
N PRO A 564 2.97 -6.16 -2.82
CA PRO A 564 4.22 -6.88 -2.73
C PRO A 564 4.01 -8.21 -2.01
N ILE A 565 5.02 -9.05 -1.96
CA ILE A 565 5.07 -10.19 -1.05
C ILE A 565 5.60 -9.68 0.29
N ASN A 566 4.76 -9.76 1.32
CA ASN A 566 5.12 -9.49 2.70
C ASN A 566 4.82 -10.73 3.55
N VAL A 567 5.82 -11.28 4.22
CA VAL A 567 5.65 -12.34 5.21
C VAL A 567 5.78 -11.70 6.60
N TYR A 568 4.64 -11.45 7.22
CA TYR A 568 4.51 -10.82 8.52
C TYR A 568 4.08 -11.85 9.56
N TYR A 569 4.86 -12.00 10.63
CA TYR A 569 4.59 -12.98 11.68
C TYR A 569 5.20 -12.56 13.02
N HIS A 570 4.89 -13.33 14.07
CA HIS A 570 5.34 -13.08 15.43
C HIS A 570 6.33 -14.15 15.90
N MET A 571 7.10 -13.85 16.96
CA MET A 571 8.04 -14.81 17.54
C MET A 571 7.35 -16.07 18.09
N TYR A 572 6.06 -16.01 18.46
CA TYR A 572 5.35 -17.22 18.89
C TYR A 572 5.14 -18.24 17.75
N SER A 573 5.38 -17.92 16.48
CA SER A 573 5.40 -18.92 15.40
C SER A 573 6.40 -20.04 15.62
N GLY A 574 7.44 -19.82 16.43
CA GLY A 574 8.35 -20.88 16.93
C GLY A 574 7.78 -21.72 18.08
N GLU A 575 6.58 -21.42 18.58
CA GLU A 575 5.98 -22.16 19.69
C GLU A 575 5.37 -23.50 19.24
N LYS A 576 4.66 -23.51 18.11
CA LYS A 576 3.90 -24.67 17.63
C LYS A 576 4.54 -25.28 16.39
N ILE A 577 4.68 -26.61 16.37
CA ILE A 577 5.25 -27.31 15.20
C ILE A 577 4.45 -27.05 13.91
N ALA A 578 3.11 -26.95 14.02
CA ALA A 578 2.24 -26.69 12.88
C ALA A 578 2.43 -25.27 12.32
N ALA A 579 2.61 -24.27 13.18
CA ALA A 579 2.87 -22.90 12.77
C ALA A 579 4.25 -22.75 12.11
N LEU A 580 5.27 -23.37 12.72
CA LEU A 580 6.62 -23.40 12.16
C LEU A 580 6.65 -24.06 10.77
N ALA A 581 5.91 -25.16 10.58
CA ALA A 581 5.80 -25.84 9.30
C ALA A 581 5.09 -24.97 8.26
N ALA A 582 4.00 -24.29 8.64
CA ALA A 582 3.30 -23.36 7.74
C ALA A 582 4.18 -22.19 7.32
N LEU A 583 4.94 -21.62 8.25
CA LEU A 583 5.87 -20.53 7.97
C LEU A 583 6.97 -20.95 6.98
N LYS A 584 7.55 -22.15 7.18
CA LYS A 584 8.54 -22.71 6.24
C LYS A 584 7.94 -22.90 4.85
N GLU A 585 6.71 -23.44 4.72
CA GLU A 585 6.02 -23.61 3.44
C GLU A 585 5.84 -22.25 2.73
N VAL A 586 5.50 -21.19 3.45
CA VAL A 586 5.40 -19.84 2.88
C VAL A 586 6.75 -19.30 2.42
N LEU A 587 7.81 -19.46 3.22
CA LEU A 587 9.15 -18.98 2.86
C LEU A 587 9.77 -19.77 1.68
N ASP A 588 9.52 -21.07 1.61
CA ASP A 588 9.93 -21.90 0.47
C ASP A 588 9.20 -21.47 -0.81
N TYR A 589 7.89 -21.23 -0.73
CA TYR A 589 7.14 -20.62 -1.85
C TYR A 589 7.77 -19.31 -2.32
N VAL A 590 8.18 -18.43 -1.40
CA VAL A 590 8.83 -17.15 -1.75
C VAL A 590 10.14 -17.38 -2.51
N ARG A 591 10.96 -18.34 -2.09
CA ARG A 591 12.23 -18.70 -2.78
C ARG A 591 12.05 -19.13 -4.23
N GLU A 592 10.89 -19.69 -4.58
CA GLU A 592 10.54 -20.06 -5.95
C GLU A 592 10.11 -18.86 -6.80
N GLN A 593 9.80 -17.73 -6.19
CA GLN A 593 9.32 -16.56 -6.90
C GLN A 593 10.48 -15.67 -7.40
N ARG A 594 10.26 -14.99 -8.53
CA ARG A 594 11.20 -13.98 -9.04
C ARG A 594 10.95 -12.63 -8.33
N VAL A 595 11.54 -12.45 -7.17
CA VAL A 595 11.34 -11.26 -6.32
C VAL A 595 12.57 -10.36 -6.27
N ALA A 596 12.37 -9.14 -5.76
CA ALA A 596 13.40 -8.24 -5.28
C ALA A 596 13.32 -8.19 -3.74
N PRO A 597 14.17 -8.95 -3.01
CA PRO A 597 14.19 -8.94 -1.56
C PRO A 597 14.76 -7.64 -1.01
N ILE A 598 14.02 -6.98 -0.10
CA ILE A 598 14.45 -5.75 0.56
C ILE A 598 14.12 -5.79 2.06
N ARG A 599 14.71 -4.90 2.83
CA ARG A 599 14.35 -4.67 4.24
C ARG A 599 12.98 -3.99 4.35
N ALA A 600 12.24 -4.24 5.44
CA ALA A 600 10.90 -3.66 5.64
C ALA A 600 10.95 -2.12 5.77
N SER A 601 12.00 -1.54 6.35
CA SER A 601 12.18 -0.09 6.39
C SER A 601 12.24 0.54 4.99
N ARG A 602 12.84 -0.16 4.02
CA ARG A 602 12.88 0.29 2.63
C ARG A 602 11.51 0.24 1.98
N TYR A 603 10.72 -0.80 2.26
CA TYR A 603 9.32 -0.83 1.82
C TYR A 603 8.53 0.34 2.41
N ALA A 604 8.66 0.60 3.72
CA ALA A 604 7.99 1.74 4.35
C ALA A 604 8.38 3.08 3.71
N ALA A 605 9.65 3.25 3.30
CA ALA A 605 10.09 4.42 2.56
C ALA A 605 9.46 4.51 1.15
N ILE A 606 9.31 3.37 0.44
CA ILE A 606 8.62 3.32 -0.86
C ILE A 606 7.14 3.72 -0.68
N ALA A 607 6.49 3.22 0.36
CA ALA A 607 5.09 3.54 0.68
C ALA A 607 4.90 5.02 1.08
N ASP A 608 5.80 5.60 1.87
CA ASP A 608 5.81 7.04 2.14
C ASP A 608 5.95 7.85 0.85
N GLY A 609 6.84 7.38 -0.06
CA GLY A 609 7.04 7.98 -1.38
C GLY A 609 5.80 7.92 -2.26
N PHE A 610 4.95 6.91 -2.13
CA PHE A 610 3.66 6.87 -2.82
C PHE A 610 2.80 8.09 -2.47
N PHE A 611 2.74 8.47 -1.21
CA PHE A 611 1.94 9.61 -0.75
C PHE A 611 2.60 10.95 -1.07
N SER A 612 3.92 11.04 -0.91
CA SER A 612 4.66 12.31 -1.04
C SER A 612 5.04 12.68 -2.49
N THR A 613 5.07 11.72 -3.43
CA THR A 613 5.51 11.98 -4.81
C THR A 613 4.62 13.01 -5.50
N ARG A 614 5.24 14.10 -5.95
CA ARG A 614 4.63 15.10 -6.81
C ARG A 614 4.97 14.81 -8.26
N ILE A 615 3.95 14.74 -9.11
CA ILE A 615 4.08 14.51 -10.55
C ILE A 615 3.79 15.80 -11.29
N VAL A 616 4.69 16.21 -12.16
CA VAL A 616 4.56 17.39 -13.00
C VAL A 616 4.65 16.96 -14.47
N LYS A 617 3.62 17.24 -15.24
CA LYS A 617 3.65 17.04 -16.70
C LYS A 617 4.51 18.11 -17.33
N THR A 618 5.54 17.73 -18.06
CA THR A 618 6.53 18.62 -18.70
C THR A 618 6.46 18.59 -20.23
N GLY A 619 5.70 17.64 -20.79
CA GLY A 619 5.49 17.48 -22.22
C GLY A 619 4.29 16.60 -22.53
N GLU A 620 4.02 16.29 -23.78
CA GLU A 620 2.89 15.45 -24.17
C GLU A 620 2.93 14.08 -23.48
N ARG A 621 4.10 13.44 -23.49
CA ARG A 621 4.40 12.16 -22.88
C ARG A 621 5.65 12.23 -22.00
N ALA A 622 5.80 13.33 -21.26
CA ALA A 622 6.97 13.55 -20.40
C ALA A 622 6.50 14.07 -19.04
N TRP A 623 7.13 13.56 -17.98
CA TRP A 623 6.82 13.91 -16.59
C TRP A 623 8.08 14.04 -15.76
N ARG A 624 8.03 14.92 -14.76
CA ARG A 624 8.98 15.04 -13.67
C ARG A 624 8.35 14.52 -12.37
N PHE A 625 9.14 13.81 -11.59
CA PHE A 625 8.78 13.20 -10.33
C PHE A 625 9.63 13.79 -9.21
N ASP A 626 9.02 14.58 -8.36
CA ASP A 626 9.63 15.25 -7.21
C ASP A 626 9.17 14.59 -5.90
N ASN A 627 9.89 14.78 -4.77
CA ASN A 627 9.51 14.30 -3.43
C ASN A 627 9.22 12.79 -3.36
N ARG A 628 10.02 11.99 -4.08
CA ARG A 628 9.77 10.55 -4.24
C ARG A 628 10.06 9.72 -2.99
N ASP A 629 10.78 10.27 -2.00
CA ASP A 629 11.29 9.52 -0.86
C ASP A 629 11.96 8.20 -1.31
N GLY A 630 11.51 7.03 -0.83
CA GLY A 630 12.02 5.72 -1.29
C GLY A 630 11.40 5.19 -2.58
N LEU A 631 10.37 5.85 -3.13
CA LEU A 631 9.67 5.37 -4.33
C LEU A 631 10.60 5.33 -5.54
N SER A 632 10.70 4.16 -6.17
CA SER A 632 11.64 3.90 -7.26
C SER A 632 10.98 3.25 -8.49
N THR A 633 9.64 3.17 -8.54
CA THR A 633 8.92 2.62 -9.69
C THR A 633 7.71 3.47 -10.04
N ILE A 634 7.59 3.78 -11.34
CA ILE A 634 6.39 4.42 -11.90
C ILE A 634 5.76 3.45 -12.90
N ARG A 635 4.46 3.21 -12.79
CA ARG A 635 3.69 2.36 -13.68
C ARG A 635 2.86 3.21 -14.64
N PHE A 636 2.81 2.80 -15.91
CA PHE A 636 1.95 3.32 -16.95
C PHE A 636 1.09 2.17 -17.46
N ASP A 637 -0.22 2.25 -17.28
CA ASP A 637 -1.15 1.24 -17.76
C ASP A 637 -1.46 1.42 -19.25
N ASP A 638 -1.97 0.38 -19.92
CA ASP A 638 -2.32 0.37 -21.35
C ASP A 638 -1.20 0.90 -22.26
N SER A 639 0.05 0.57 -21.92
CA SER A 639 1.25 1.14 -22.55
C SER A 639 2.08 0.15 -23.37
N ASP A 640 1.46 -0.88 -23.95
CA ASP A 640 2.14 -1.91 -24.74
C ASP A 640 2.90 -1.33 -25.95
N ARG A 641 2.40 -0.21 -26.50
CA ARG A 641 2.98 0.46 -27.66
C ARG A 641 3.97 1.58 -27.31
N LEU A 642 4.27 1.77 -26.02
CA LEU A 642 5.17 2.80 -25.54
C LEU A 642 6.43 2.19 -24.90
N GLU A 643 7.51 2.93 -24.92
CA GLU A 643 8.77 2.63 -24.23
C GLU A 643 9.38 3.91 -23.66
N VAL A 644 10.30 3.76 -22.72
CA VAL A 644 11.07 4.89 -22.18
C VAL A 644 12.02 5.43 -23.25
N ASP A 645 11.99 6.72 -23.46
CA ASP A 645 13.00 7.44 -24.19
C ASP A 645 14.14 7.81 -23.22
N PHE A 646 15.16 6.94 -23.13
CA PHE A 646 16.25 7.13 -22.19
C PHE A 646 17.10 8.37 -22.49
N ASP A 647 17.16 8.82 -23.75
CA ASP A 647 17.89 10.03 -24.15
C ASP A 647 17.19 11.31 -23.66
N ALA A 648 15.87 11.27 -23.55
CA ALA A 648 15.03 12.37 -23.06
C ALA A 648 14.64 12.22 -21.57
N SER A 649 15.12 11.19 -20.88
CA SER A 649 14.81 10.90 -19.49
C SER A 649 16.04 11.07 -18.60
N ALA A 650 15.84 11.45 -17.34
CA ALA A 650 16.92 11.52 -16.35
C ALA A 650 16.52 10.75 -15.08
N GLY A 651 17.43 9.93 -14.56
CA GLY A 651 17.17 9.09 -13.40
C GLY A 651 16.27 7.87 -13.69
N ALA A 652 15.92 7.58 -14.94
CA ALA A 652 15.34 6.30 -15.36
C ALA A 652 16.47 5.30 -15.61
N ILE A 653 16.44 4.15 -14.94
CA ILE A 653 17.50 3.12 -15.03
C ILE A 653 17.08 1.90 -15.83
N GLY A 654 15.78 1.70 -16.01
CA GLY A 654 15.27 0.53 -16.73
C GLY A 654 13.78 0.55 -16.93
N GLN A 655 13.32 -0.46 -17.63
CA GLN A 655 11.89 -0.68 -17.89
C GLN A 655 11.57 -2.16 -18.02
N THR A 656 10.38 -2.55 -17.56
CA THR A 656 9.83 -3.89 -17.79
C THR A 656 8.35 -3.81 -18.09
N ARG A 657 7.81 -4.87 -18.68
CA ARG A 657 6.37 -4.98 -18.97
C ARG A 657 5.77 -6.14 -18.22
N ASN A 658 4.60 -5.89 -17.66
CA ASN A 658 3.79 -6.92 -17.04
C ASN A 658 2.32 -6.63 -17.34
N ARG A 659 1.64 -7.56 -18.02
CA ARG A 659 0.17 -7.52 -18.27
C ARG A 659 -0.35 -6.19 -18.84
N GLY A 660 0.29 -5.71 -19.91
CA GLY A 660 -0.14 -4.48 -20.60
C GLY A 660 0.36 -3.18 -19.97
N SER A 661 0.97 -3.25 -18.78
CA SER A 661 1.54 -2.10 -18.10
C SER A 661 3.06 -2.02 -18.29
N LEU A 662 3.57 -0.80 -18.43
CA LEU A 662 4.99 -0.48 -18.44
C LEU A 662 5.41 -0.01 -17.04
N TYR A 663 6.38 -0.70 -16.46
CA TYR A 663 7.01 -0.34 -15.18
C TYR A 663 8.37 0.28 -15.45
N VAL A 664 8.54 1.53 -15.06
CA VAL A 664 9.80 2.28 -15.23
C VAL A 664 10.52 2.30 -13.90
N ALA A 665 11.73 1.71 -13.87
CA ALA A 665 12.61 1.76 -12.70
C ALA A 665 13.35 3.09 -12.67
N LEU A 666 13.30 3.77 -11.52
CA LEU A 666 13.97 5.03 -11.26
C LEU A 666 15.13 4.82 -10.29
N ASP A 667 16.23 5.54 -10.50
CA ASP A 667 17.37 5.54 -9.60
C ASP A 667 16.96 6.08 -8.21
N PRO A 668 17.08 5.29 -7.15
CA PRO A 668 16.76 5.76 -5.80
C PRO A 668 17.66 6.90 -5.32
N ALA A 669 18.88 7.01 -5.86
CA ALA A 669 19.83 8.08 -5.52
C ALA A 669 19.46 9.43 -6.17
N ALA A 670 18.64 9.43 -7.22
CA ALA A 670 18.19 10.65 -7.88
C ALA A 670 17.02 11.27 -7.10
N LYS A 671 17.20 12.45 -6.52
CA LYS A 671 16.12 13.17 -5.78
C LYS A 671 14.95 13.54 -6.68
N VAL A 672 15.24 13.88 -7.93
CA VAL A 672 14.27 14.21 -8.98
C VAL A 672 14.54 13.28 -10.16
N ALA A 673 13.47 12.75 -10.75
CA ALA A 673 13.57 11.97 -11.98
C ALA A 673 12.66 12.55 -13.06
N THR A 674 13.06 12.45 -14.32
CA THR A 674 12.21 12.75 -15.47
C THR A 674 12.05 11.51 -16.33
N VAL A 675 10.85 11.24 -16.80
CA VAL A 675 10.53 10.14 -17.70
C VAL A 675 9.81 10.69 -18.90
N ALA A 676 10.39 10.45 -20.08
CA ALA A 676 9.75 10.66 -21.36
C ALA A 676 9.42 9.30 -22.00
N LEU A 677 8.24 9.18 -22.61
CA LEU A 677 7.82 7.99 -23.34
C LEU A 677 7.73 8.30 -24.83
N ARG A 678 8.16 7.33 -25.65
CA ARG A 678 8.04 7.36 -27.11
C ARG A 678 7.30 6.13 -27.62
N PRO A 679 6.80 6.12 -28.85
CA PRO A 679 6.33 4.90 -29.49
C PRO A 679 7.44 3.84 -29.51
N ARG A 680 7.07 2.61 -29.21
CA ARG A 680 7.98 1.48 -29.24
C ARG A 680 8.58 1.29 -30.65
N ARG A 681 9.88 1.03 -30.69
CA ARG A 681 10.63 0.79 -31.94
C ARG A 681 11.07 -0.66 -32.01
N ASP A 682 11.10 -1.20 -33.20
CA ASP A 682 11.68 -2.53 -33.47
C ASP A 682 13.23 -2.48 -33.61
N THR A 683 13.81 -1.29 -33.48
CA THR A 683 15.26 -1.08 -33.52
C THR A 683 15.88 -1.27 -32.14
N PRO A 684 17.13 -1.79 -32.08
CA PRO A 684 17.85 -1.91 -30.81
C PRO A 684 17.93 -0.58 -30.06
N PRO A 685 17.95 -0.61 -28.71
CA PRO A 685 18.09 0.61 -27.92
C PRO A 685 19.48 1.23 -28.18
N GLY A 686 19.55 2.56 -28.25
CA GLY A 686 20.81 3.31 -28.36
C GLY A 686 21.67 3.19 -27.10
N GLN A 687 21.06 2.90 -25.94
CA GLN A 687 21.70 2.73 -24.65
C GLN A 687 21.17 1.45 -23.98
N ALA A 688 22.05 0.69 -23.36
CA ALA A 688 21.61 -0.46 -22.57
C ALA A 688 20.85 -0.02 -21.30
N TYR A 689 19.81 -0.76 -20.95
CA TYR A 689 18.98 -0.48 -19.79
C TYR A 689 18.60 -1.76 -19.02
N LEU A 690 18.26 -1.61 -17.74
CA LEU A 690 17.86 -2.70 -16.87
C LEU A 690 16.45 -3.20 -17.23
N ILE A 691 16.29 -4.51 -17.49
CA ILE A 691 14.99 -5.16 -17.61
C ILE A 691 14.47 -5.48 -16.22
N ASP A 692 15.24 -6.27 -15.46
CA ASP A 692 14.95 -6.59 -14.07
C ASP A 692 16.19 -6.96 -13.27
N SER A 693 16.07 -6.84 -11.93
CA SER A 693 17.09 -7.24 -10.98
C SER A 693 16.49 -7.74 -9.68
N SER A 694 17.07 -8.81 -9.11
CA SER A 694 16.77 -9.23 -7.74
C SER A 694 17.32 -8.26 -6.69
N TRP A 695 18.42 -7.55 -7.03
CA TRP A 695 19.01 -6.57 -6.12
C TRP A 695 18.67 -5.14 -6.54
N PRO A 696 18.42 -4.25 -5.60
CA PRO A 696 18.36 -2.83 -5.85
C PRO A 696 19.59 -2.30 -6.59
N VAL A 697 19.31 -1.48 -7.63
CA VAL A 697 20.35 -0.79 -8.43
C VAL A 697 20.24 0.71 -8.17
N GLU A 698 21.36 1.36 -7.94
CA GLU A 698 21.44 2.80 -7.69
C GLU A 698 22.67 3.46 -8.32
N LYS A 699 22.62 4.78 -8.46
CA LYS A 699 23.70 5.60 -8.98
C LYS A 699 24.16 5.17 -10.37
N LEU A 700 23.17 4.85 -11.24
CA LEU A 700 23.47 4.45 -12.60
C LEU A 700 23.96 5.66 -13.42
N ALA A 701 25.20 5.59 -13.84
CA ALA A 701 25.79 6.44 -14.86
C ALA A 701 25.94 5.66 -16.17
N ALA A 702 25.42 6.20 -17.26
CA ALA A 702 25.48 5.58 -18.58
C ALA A 702 26.08 6.56 -19.58
N ASP A 703 27.09 6.12 -20.35
CA ASP A 703 27.72 6.88 -21.43
C ASP A 703 28.21 5.92 -22.51
N LYS A 704 27.73 6.10 -23.76
CA LYS A 704 28.20 5.47 -25.01
C LYS A 704 28.85 4.09 -24.85
N GLY A 705 28.08 3.09 -24.45
CA GLY A 705 28.54 1.72 -24.25
C GLY A 705 29.31 1.49 -22.92
N ARG A 706 29.19 2.40 -21.98
CA ARG A 706 29.71 2.24 -20.61
C ARG A 706 28.62 2.45 -19.60
N LEU A 707 28.54 1.57 -18.59
CA LEU A 707 27.62 1.68 -17.46
C LEU A 707 28.45 1.55 -16.18
N ALA A 708 28.13 2.38 -15.18
CA ALA A 708 28.64 2.25 -13.83
C ALA A 708 27.49 2.42 -12.84
N PHE A 709 27.38 1.52 -11.86
CA PHE A 709 26.31 1.56 -10.87
C PHE A 709 26.72 0.83 -9.59
N ARG A 710 25.87 0.95 -8.57
CA ARG A 710 25.96 0.15 -7.35
C ARG A 710 24.77 -0.81 -7.27
N ALA A 711 25.01 -1.96 -6.67
CA ALA A 711 23.96 -2.92 -6.34
C ALA A 711 24.19 -3.47 -4.93
N GLU A 712 23.13 -3.65 -4.19
CA GLU A 712 23.15 -4.22 -2.83
C GLU A 712 21.93 -5.11 -2.68
N GLY A 713 22.10 -6.32 -2.13
CA GLY A 713 20.96 -7.21 -1.93
C GLY A 713 21.31 -8.47 -1.19
N PHE A 714 20.30 -9.32 -1.02
CA PHE A 714 20.36 -10.58 -0.29
C PHE A 714 20.12 -11.75 -1.24
N GLY A 715 20.66 -12.91 -0.89
CA GLY A 715 20.52 -14.11 -1.69
C GLY A 715 21.17 -14.00 -3.07
N LYS A 716 20.65 -14.74 -4.06
CA LYS A 716 21.20 -14.79 -5.40
C LYS A 716 20.98 -13.48 -6.14
N GLY A 717 22.07 -12.83 -6.55
CA GLY A 717 22.06 -11.60 -7.34
C GLY A 717 21.93 -11.88 -8.82
N GLU A 718 20.78 -11.60 -9.40
CA GLU A 718 20.49 -11.80 -10.82
C GLU A 718 19.99 -10.50 -11.45
N MET A 719 20.57 -10.13 -12.58
CA MET A 719 20.16 -8.99 -13.39
C MET A 719 19.95 -9.40 -14.83
N ARG A 720 18.96 -8.81 -15.51
CA ARG A 720 18.80 -8.88 -16.95
C ARG A 720 18.84 -7.48 -17.54
N TRP A 721 19.60 -7.34 -18.61
CA TRP A 721 19.80 -6.09 -19.32
C TRP A 721 19.39 -6.21 -20.77
N GLN A 722 18.84 -5.13 -21.33
CA GLN A 722 18.60 -4.96 -22.75
C GLN A 722 19.72 -4.11 -23.35
N ALA A 723 20.31 -4.57 -24.41
CA ALA A 723 21.35 -3.86 -25.18
C ALA A 723 21.12 -4.08 -26.70
N ALA A 724 22.04 -3.65 -27.52
CA ALA A 724 22.04 -4.03 -28.93
C ALA A 724 22.34 -5.54 -29.09
N PRO A 725 21.69 -6.24 -30.05
CA PRO A 725 21.91 -7.66 -30.29
C PRO A 725 23.38 -8.02 -30.50
N ARG A 726 23.78 -9.17 -29.95
CA ARG A 726 25.12 -9.78 -30.10
C ARG A 726 26.27 -8.93 -29.59
N THR A 727 26.02 -7.84 -28.87
CA THR A 727 27.09 -7.02 -28.24
C THR A 727 27.73 -7.80 -27.10
N VAL A 728 29.05 -7.61 -26.95
CA VAL A 728 29.83 -8.22 -25.87
C VAL A 728 30.15 -7.16 -24.82
N TRP A 729 30.00 -7.52 -23.56
CA TRP A 729 30.21 -6.62 -22.42
C TRP A 729 31.25 -7.21 -21.46
N GLN A 730 32.27 -6.40 -21.15
CA GLN A 730 33.20 -6.66 -20.06
C GLN A 730 32.63 -6.05 -18.78
N VAL A 731 32.42 -6.86 -17.76
CA VAL A 731 31.84 -6.44 -16.49
C VAL A 731 32.83 -6.64 -15.37
N ARG A 732 33.24 -5.56 -14.74
CA ARG A 732 34.04 -5.58 -13.52
C ARG A 732 33.13 -5.40 -12.31
N ILE A 733 33.19 -6.33 -11.37
CA ILE A 733 32.42 -6.38 -10.14
C ILE A 733 33.39 -6.23 -8.98
N GLU A 734 33.22 -5.20 -8.17
CA GLU A 734 34.08 -4.88 -7.02
C GLU A 734 33.26 -4.83 -5.72
N GLY A 735 33.69 -5.54 -4.67
CA GLY A 735 33.05 -5.52 -3.35
C GLY A 735 33.82 -6.36 -2.31
N SER A 736 33.72 -6.00 -1.04
CA SER A 736 34.33 -6.72 0.10
C SER A 736 35.82 -7.05 -0.08
N GLY A 737 36.56 -6.14 -0.72
CA GLY A 737 38.01 -6.30 -0.97
C GLY A 737 38.35 -7.29 -2.09
N ARG A 738 37.36 -7.76 -2.86
CA ARG A 738 37.57 -8.64 -4.03
C ARG A 738 37.04 -7.97 -5.28
N ALA A 739 37.73 -8.22 -6.42
CA ALA A 739 37.30 -7.84 -7.76
C ALA A 739 37.25 -9.07 -8.64
N ARG A 740 36.25 -9.14 -9.53
CA ARG A 740 36.18 -10.14 -10.58
C ARG A 740 35.73 -9.51 -11.89
N ASP A 741 36.26 -10.02 -12.99
CA ASP A 741 35.85 -9.64 -14.32
C ASP A 741 35.04 -10.77 -14.96
N VAL A 742 33.94 -10.42 -15.60
CA VAL A 742 33.03 -11.35 -16.28
C VAL A 742 32.78 -10.81 -17.69
N THR A 743 32.79 -11.70 -18.68
CA THR A 743 32.37 -11.37 -20.04
C THR A 743 30.98 -11.95 -20.29
N VAL A 744 30.07 -11.11 -20.75
CA VAL A 744 28.70 -11.52 -21.12
C VAL A 744 28.38 -11.05 -22.54
N GLN A 745 27.58 -11.84 -23.26
CA GLN A 745 27.14 -11.51 -24.60
C GLN A 745 25.62 -11.42 -24.66
N ALA A 746 25.11 -10.37 -25.29
CA ALA A 746 23.70 -10.25 -25.58
C ALA A 746 23.27 -11.27 -26.64
N ASP A 747 22.10 -11.85 -26.47
CA ASP A 747 21.49 -12.78 -27.43
C ASP A 747 21.00 -12.07 -28.73
N ALA A 748 20.25 -12.77 -29.56
CA ALA A 748 19.69 -12.24 -30.80
C ALA A 748 18.65 -11.14 -30.57
N GLU A 749 17.99 -11.17 -29.42
CA GLU A 749 17.02 -10.18 -28.95
C GLU A 749 17.67 -9.01 -28.20
N GLY A 750 18.99 -9.07 -27.99
CA GLY A 750 19.76 -8.05 -27.28
C GLY A 750 19.70 -8.20 -25.76
N VAL A 751 19.27 -9.33 -25.23
CA VAL A 751 19.19 -9.57 -23.79
C VAL A 751 20.44 -10.29 -23.30
N PHE A 752 20.98 -9.88 -22.17
CA PHE A 752 21.99 -10.65 -21.44
C PHE A 752 21.69 -10.67 -19.95
N SER A 753 22.16 -11.73 -19.29
CA SER A 753 22.03 -11.94 -17.85
C SER A 753 23.37 -11.80 -17.15
N LEU A 754 23.35 -11.25 -15.95
CA LEU A 754 24.51 -11.10 -15.09
C LEU A 754 24.22 -11.75 -13.74
N ASP A 755 25.07 -12.70 -13.34
CA ASP A 755 25.05 -13.33 -12.01
C ASP A 755 26.07 -12.61 -11.11
N LEU A 756 25.57 -12.01 -10.03
CA LEU A 756 26.39 -11.30 -9.04
C LEU A 756 26.90 -12.23 -7.92
N GLY A 757 26.42 -13.47 -7.88
CA GLY A 757 26.66 -14.41 -6.79
C GLY A 757 25.68 -14.24 -5.64
N PHE A 758 26.05 -14.71 -4.45
CA PHE A 758 25.23 -14.65 -3.24
C PHE A 758 25.61 -13.39 -2.44
N GLY A 759 24.61 -12.58 -2.08
CA GLY A 759 24.77 -11.35 -1.32
C GLY A 759 24.27 -11.46 0.12
N ASP A 760 24.90 -10.73 0.99
CA ASP A 760 24.63 -10.60 2.42
C ASP A 760 24.17 -9.18 2.83
N GLY A 761 23.83 -8.35 1.84
CA GLY A 761 23.53 -6.93 2.06
C GLY A 761 24.74 -6.01 1.91
N SER A 762 25.92 -6.54 1.55
CA SER A 762 27.09 -5.72 1.26
C SER A 762 27.01 -5.10 -0.13
N PRO A 763 27.33 -3.80 -0.31
CA PRO A 763 27.26 -3.14 -1.59
C PRO A 763 28.36 -3.60 -2.55
N LEU A 764 28.00 -3.78 -3.83
CA LEU A 764 28.90 -3.99 -4.96
C LEU A 764 28.95 -2.75 -5.83
N ALA A 765 30.13 -2.43 -6.37
CA ALA A 765 30.31 -1.47 -7.45
C ALA A 765 30.53 -2.23 -8.77
N LEU A 766 29.77 -1.87 -9.80
CA LEU A 766 29.83 -2.51 -11.11
C LEU A 766 30.21 -1.49 -12.17
N ARG A 767 31.11 -1.91 -13.06
CA ARG A 767 31.47 -1.19 -14.29
C ARG A 767 31.34 -2.13 -15.46
N MET A 768 30.57 -1.72 -16.47
CA MET A 768 30.32 -2.51 -17.66
C MET A 768 30.78 -1.69 -18.87
N THR A 769 31.56 -2.30 -19.76
CA THR A 769 32.07 -1.67 -20.97
C THR A 769 31.71 -2.58 -22.15
N GLN A 770 31.03 -2.03 -23.13
CA GLN A 770 30.81 -2.70 -24.40
C GLN A 770 32.15 -2.78 -25.14
N THR A 771 32.49 -3.97 -25.57
CA THR A 771 33.67 -4.17 -26.45
C THR A 771 33.20 -4.14 -27.89
N ASP A 772 33.89 -3.40 -28.72
CA ASP A 772 33.69 -3.51 -30.16
C ASP A 772 33.98 -4.95 -30.57
N THR A 773 33.00 -5.62 -31.13
CA THR A 773 33.21 -6.85 -31.87
C THR A 773 34.02 -6.43 -33.10
N GLY A 774 35.33 -6.34 -32.93
CA GLY A 774 36.24 -6.03 -34.04
C GLY A 774 35.94 -7.00 -35.17
N GLY A 775 35.41 -6.45 -36.26
CA GLY A 775 35.28 -7.17 -37.51
C GLY A 775 36.69 -7.64 -37.87
N ARG A 776 37.02 -8.90 -37.60
CA ARG A 776 37.99 -9.61 -38.40
C ARG A 776 37.20 -10.17 -39.57
N SER A 777 37.26 -9.40 -40.66
CA SER A 777 36.96 -9.84 -42.01
C SER A 777 37.75 -11.10 -42.36
#